data_bc9d43e12209d657ca15d7bd24cded2c
#
_entry.id   bc9d43e12209d657ca15d7bd24cded2c
#
_cell.length_a   1.000
_cell.length_b   1.000
_cell.length_c   1.000
_cell.angle_alpha   90.00
_cell.angle_beta   90.00
_cell.angle_gamma   90.00
#
_symmetry.space_group_name_H-M   'P 1'
#
loop_
_entity.id
_entity.type
_entity.pdbx_description
1 polymer ?
#
loop_
_entity_poly.entity_id
_entity_poly.type
_entity_poly.pdbx_seq_one_letter_code
_entity_poly.pdbx_strand_id
1 'polypeptide(L)'
;MPRTTNPEGVPSRRRELARRAAAVLATSALSVVPVGAAVLPPTASPAPSAPEVLPAFASPTATVAGHLLELTPSARRISPFVATDLSAELATQPIVGAVSVATAPQRALVVAARTASGHVLVLTSGANESSWAAVDVTTLGSAPVAVGTPAVVVDPSGVTRVFFRTASGDLDEVENDRPAPYPWFASDLTNRTVSTGGPTIAGDPVALSAPGFPTAVYARATSGDLVSFTLTSTPVHPWYFVDVSALAQGPAIVGDPAVTPAPDGFGLTAVYALASNGNLLEFTDDDAGYHLWSVRNVSASLHLPALSASPTALAGLPTEVADVTTTGHLLVASIPTVSLVGGSFQDVSALARQRVAPGHVASITAGAAGYAVAAVSVGEHVERFQVPSATATAATVDDLTMQPLTEQLAGADPTAVSVGGQVQLLVPSGGFVGLIPRIVLTATSQDQGHARVIDTPPGSECNPFTAAFGRGSTSGCAKGTAAEQWCSDFSQWVWQTAGVDTSGITGASKTFVTWGRARSQFLQGMRSTPAVGDAVVWGVLNPLWGAHVGIVIGVRGREIDVVSGNSGPYAVASAVWESGYFLPKTQLAQGDPIIGFVSPVPLPASRAAAPQIPSVWPRSASWPVVQGAGGLPAPRG
;
A
#
# COMPACT_ATOMS: atom_id res chain seq x y z
N MET A 1 -41.70 -56.57 31.83
CA MET A 1 -41.50 -55.42 32.74
C MET A 1 -40.24 -55.67 33.56
N PRO A 2 -39.21 -54.83 33.43
CA PRO A 2 -38.35 -54.51 34.54
C PRO A 2 -38.21 -52.98 34.70
N ARG A 3 -37.96 -52.60 35.93
CA ARG A 3 -37.96 -51.26 36.51
C ARG A 3 -36.81 -50.44 36.02
N THR A 4 -37.11 -49.14 35.68
CA THR A 4 -36.17 -48.06 35.47
C THR A 4 -35.62 -47.55 36.80
N THR A 5 -34.30 -47.52 36.94
CA THR A 5 -33.59 -46.79 37.99
C THR A 5 -33.00 -45.49 37.40
N ASN A 6 -33.33 -44.37 38.01
CA ASN A 6 -32.87 -43.03 37.73
C ASN A 6 -31.50 -42.81 38.38
N PRO A 7 -30.47 -42.26 37.75
CA PRO A 7 -29.28 -41.77 38.46
C PRO A 7 -29.37 -40.27 38.72
N GLU A 8 -29.10 -39.95 39.95
CA GLU A 8 -29.09 -38.64 40.60
C GLU A 8 -28.08 -37.65 39.99
N GLY A 9 -28.42 -36.38 40.19
CA GLY A 9 -27.79 -35.22 39.57
C GLY A 9 -26.35 -34.93 39.95
N VAL A 10 -25.63 -34.43 38.95
CA VAL A 10 -24.33 -33.76 39.09
C VAL A 10 -24.58 -32.26 39.19
N PRO A 11 -24.13 -31.54 40.22
CA PRO A 11 -24.33 -30.12 40.33
C PRO A 11 -23.40 -29.35 39.38
N SER A 12 -23.98 -28.41 38.65
CA SER A 12 -23.30 -27.57 37.65
C SER A 12 -22.28 -26.61 38.30
N ARG A 13 -21.04 -26.67 37.86
CA ARG A 13 -19.91 -25.78 38.24
C ARG A 13 -20.10 -24.31 37.95
N ARG A 14 -21.25 -23.88 37.47
CA ARG A 14 -21.51 -22.46 37.11
C ARG A 14 -21.87 -21.51 38.26
N ARG A 15 -22.12 -22.00 39.46
CA ARG A 15 -22.50 -21.14 40.62
C ARG A 15 -21.35 -20.74 41.54
N GLU A 16 -20.17 -21.30 41.41
CA GLU A 16 -19.02 -21.03 42.30
C GLU A 16 -18.09 -19.90 41.77
N LEU A 17 -18.14 -19.59 40.49
CA LEU A 17 -17.37 -18.50 39.88
C LEU A 17 -17.98 -17.08 40.09
N ALA A 18 -19.25 -17.00 40.43
CA ALA A 18 -19.93 -15.71 40.67
C ALA A 18 -19.73 -15.17 42.10
N ARG A 19 -19.18 -15.92 43.04
CA ARG A 19 -18.96 -15.50 44.45
C ARG A 19 -17.55 -15.02 44.78
N ARG A 20 -16.58 -15.11 43.87
CA ARG A 20 -15.19 -14.63 44.08
C ARG A 20 -14.88 -13.28 43.47
N ALA A 21 -15.82 -12.63 42.76
CA ALA A 21 -15.63 -11.31 42.15
C ALA A 21 -16.11 -10.10 43.00
N ALA A 22 -16.60 -10.35 44.23
CA ALA A 22 -17.20 -9.28 45.03
C ALA A 22 -16.42 -8.89 46.30
N ALA A 23 -15.16 -9.26 46.45
CA ALA A 23 -14.41 -9.05 47.70
C ALA A 23 -13.05 -8.32 47.53
N VAL A 24 -12.85 -7.49 46.50
CA VAL A 24 -11.66 -6.62 46.37
C VAL A 24 -12.08 -5.22 45.94
N LEU A 25 -12.84 -4.52 46.76
CA LEU A 25 -13.08 -3.08 46.62
C LEU A 25 -13.46 -2.50 47.99
N ALA A 26 -12.49 -2.37 48.89
CA ALA A 26 -12.56 -1.46 50.02
C ALA A 26 -11.15 -1.29 50.60
N THR A 27 -10.78 -0.02 50.79
CA THR A 27 -9.61 0.52 51.49
C THR A 27 -8.42 0.96 50.63
N SER A 28 -8.46 2.22 50.22
CA SER A 28 -7.28 3.10 50.19
C SER A 28 -7.73 4.53 50.42
N ALA A 29 -7.70 4.98 51.67
CA ALA A 29 -7.82 6.37 52.03
C ALA A 29 -6.54 7.11 51.69
N LEU A 30 -6.60 8.11 50.81
CA LEU A 30 -5.50 9.02 50.52
C LEU A 30 -5.37 10.06 51.65
N SER A 31 -4.23 10.06 52.31
CA SER A 31 -3.78 11.15 53.17
C SER A 31 -3.21 12.28 52.31
N VAL A 32 -3.86 13.42 52.31
CA VAL A 32 -3.36 14.65 51.67
C VAL A 32 -2.40 15.33 52.63
N VAL A 33 -1.12 15.44 52.28
CA VAL A 33 -0.13 16.27 52.95
C VAL A 33 -0.06 17.61 52.22
N PRO A 34 -0.22 18.76 52.88
CA PRO A 34 -0.07 20.05 52.23
C PRO A 34 1.41 20.35 51.98
N VAL A 35 1.79 20.50 50.71
CA VAL A 35 3.13 21.00 50.32
C VAL A 35 3.10 22.52 50.31
N GLY A 36 3.94 23.12 51.17
CA GLY A 36 4.13 24.56 51.27
C GLY A 36 4.65 25.16 49.94
N ALA A 37 4.08 26.29 49.57
CA ALA A 37 4.50 27.05 48.39
C ALA A 37 5.90 27.63 48.58
N ALA A 38 6.87 27.13 47.89
CA ALA A 38 8.18 27.76 47.71
C ALA A 38 8.08 28.83 46.61
N VAL A 39 8.35 30.05 46.97
CA VAL A 39 8.49 31.19 46.04
C VAL A 39 9.78 31.00 45.24
N LEU A 40 9.66 30.72 43.97
CA LEU A 40 10.81 30.68 43.03
C LEU A 40 11.17 32.12 42.60
N PRO A 41 12.47 32.42 42.47
CA PRO A 41 12.92 33.72 41.94
C PRO A 41 12.53 33.86 40.45
N PRO A 42 12.38 35.09 39.92
CA PRO A 42 11.99 35.33 38.54
C PRO A 42 13.08 34.78 37.61
N THR A 43 12.71 33.83 36.76
CA THR A 43 13.54 33.33 35.69
C THR A 43 13.75 34.41 34.64
N ALA A 44 14.99 34.72 34.30
CA ALA A 44 15.35 35.61 33.21
C ALA A 44 14.73 35.07 31.91
N SER A 45 14.12 35.95 31.10
CA SER A 45 13.64 35.63 29.78
C SER A 45 14.77 35.05 28.94
N PRO A 46 14.59 33.91 28.30
CA PRO A 46 15.58 33.40 27.35
C PRO A 46 15.72 34.39 26.19
N ALA A 47 16.96 34.67 25.79
CA ALA A 47 17.26 35.42 24.58
C ALA A 47 16.58 34.77 23.38
N PRO A 48 16.14 35.56 22.36
CA PRO A 48 15.53 34.98 21.17
C PRO A 48 16.53 34.01 20.52
N SER A 49 16.14 32.73 20.45
CA SER A 49 16.88 31.73 19.71
C SER A 49 17.01 32.18 18.25
N ALA A 50 18.21 32.09 17.71
CA ALA A 50 18.45 32.29 16.28
C ALA A 50 17.41 31.49 15.47
N PRO A 51 16.93 32.00 14.32
CA PRO A 51 15.99 31.27 13.49
C PRO A 51 16.62 29.91 13.14
N GLU A 52 15.93 28.85 13.56
CA GLU A 52 16.27 27.49 13.17
C GLU A 52 16.13 27.43 11.65
N VAL A 53 17.26 27.38 10.96
CA VAL A 53 17.32 27.23 9.49
C VAL A 53 16.69 25.87 9.24
N LEU A 54 15.46 25.85 8.70
CA LEU A 54 14.86 24.65 8.18
C LEU A 54 15.89 23.97 7.29
N PRO A 55 16.12 22.65 7.39
CA PRO A 55 17.11 21.98 6.57
C PRO A 55 16.83 22.33 5.11
N ALA A 56 17.83 22.85 4.43
CA ALA A 56 17.76 23.12 3.00
C ALA A 56 17.26 21.84 2.35
N PHE A 57 16.12 21.93 1.64
CA PHE A 57 15.58 20.79 0.89
C PHE A 57 16.69 20.34 -0.04
N ALA A 58 17.26 19.16 0.25
CA ALA A 58 18.23 18.54 -0.63
C ALA A 58 17.57 18.44 -2.00
N SER A 59 18.18 19.02 -3.02
CA SER A 59 17.72 18.86 -4.39
C SER A 59 17.58 17.38 -4.66
N PRO A 60 16.41 16.87 -5.09
CA PRO A 60 16.22 15.46 -5.34
C PRO A 60 16.91 15.09 -6.64
N THR A 61 18.21 14.85 -6.58
CA THR A 61 18.99 14.24 -7.68
C THR A 61 19.02 12.72 -7.57
N ALA A 62 18.36 12.15 -6.56
CA ALA A 62 18.27 10.70 -6.41
C ALA A 62 16.99 10.19 -7.08
N THR A 63 17.15 9.22 -7.97
CA THR A 63 16.07 8.31 -8.39
C THR A 63 15.42 7.74 -7.13
N VAL A 64 14.12 7.94 -6.98
CA VAL A 64 13.36 7.46 -5.81
C VAL A 64 13.06 5.97 -5.99
N ALA A 65 14.12 5.15 -6.12
CA ALA A 65 14.02 3.70 -6.08
C ALA A 65 13.78 3.26 -4.64
N GLY A 66 12.92 2.28 -4.44
CA GLY A 66 12.70 1.68 -3.13
C GLY A 66 11.61 2.35 -2.30
N HIS A 67 10.66 3.06 -2.89
CA HIS A 67 9.46 3.49 -2.19
C HIS A 67 8.41 2.38 -2.16
N LEU A 68 7.68 2.26 -1.07
CA LEU A 68 6.51 1.41 -0.96
C LEU A 68 5.26 2.25 -1.22
N LEU A 69 4.51 1.84 -2.23
CA LEU A 69 3.23 2.45 -2.57
C LEU A 69 2.08 1.58 -2.11
N GLU A 70 1.09 2.20 -1.51
CA GLU A 70 -0.22 1.63 -1.29
C GLU A 70 -1.17 2.11 -2.38
N LEU A 71 -1.78 1.17 -3.11
CA LEU A 71 -2.79 1.43 -4.11
C LEU A 71 -4.15 1.02 -3.55
N THR A 72 -4.98 1.98 -3.18
CA THR A 72 -6.32 1.76 -2.65
C THR A 72 -7.38 1.99 -3.71
N PRO A 73 -8.48 1.19 -3.76
CA PRO A 73 -9.57 1.41 -4.68
C PRO A 73 -10.20 2.78 -4.49
N SER A 74 -10.34 3.52 -5.57
CA SER A 74 -11.05 4.79 -5.58
C SER A 74 -12.54 4.57 -5.83
N ALA A 75 -13.40 5.23 -5.08
CA ALA A 75 -14.85 5.27 -5.35
C ALA A 75 -15.18 5.96 -6.70
N ARG A 76 -14.18 6.49 -7.39
CA ARG A 76 -14.32 7.23 -8.64
C ARG A 76 -14.26 6.33 -9.84
N ARG A 77 -15.11 6.61 -10.82
CA ARG A 77 -15.20 5.85 -12.08
C ARG A 77 -13.97 5.96 -12.99
N ILE A 78 -12.95 6.71 -12.61
CA ILE A 78 -11.96 7.22 -13.56
C ILE A 78 -10.53 6.84 -13.22
N SER A 79 -10.15 6.82 -11.94
CA SER A 79 -8.98 6.09 -11.47
C SER A 79 -9.47 4.99 -10.55
N PRO A 80 -9.28 3.72 -10.89
CA PRO A 80 -9.70 2.63 -10.02
C PRO A 80 -8.91 2.59 -8.71
N PHE A 81 -7.79 3.32 -8.62
CA PHE A 81 -6.93 3.37 -7.45
C PHE A 81 -6.43 4.79 -7.14
N VAL A 82 -6.19 5.02 -5.86
CA VAL A 82 -5.39 6.13 -5.34
C VAL A 82 -4.06 5.55 -4.86
N ALA A 83 -2.96 6.19 -5.22
CA ALA A 83 -1.63 5.81 -4.75
C ALA A 83 -1.22 6.67 -3.57
N THR A 84 -0.78 6.05 -2.48
CA THR A 84 -0.15 6.69 -1.32
C THR A 84 1.29 6.23 -1.23
N ASP A 85 2.24 7.15 -1.16
CA ASP A 85 3.65 6.82 -0.97
C ASP A 85 3.95 6.69 0.53
N LEU A 86 3.87 5.45 1.03
CA LEU A 86 4.09 5.15 2.45
C LEU A 86 5.54 5.44 2.87
N SER A 87 6.51 5.22 1.99
CA SER A 87 7.90 5.50 2.31
C SER A 87 8.18 6.99 2.49
N ALA A 88 7.57 7.83 1.65
CA ALA A 88 7.69 9.29 1.79
C ALA A 88 6.93 9.80 3.02
N GLU A 89 5.70 9.30 3.26
CA GLU A 89 4.88 9.70 4.41
C GLU A 89 5.57 9.38 5.74
N LEU A 90 6.20 8.22 5.83
CA LEU A 90 6.83 7.71 7.06
C LEU A 90 8.33 8.00 7.14
N ALA A 91 8.89 8.68 6.14
CA ALA A 91 10.32 8.97 6.03
C ALA A 91 11.20 7.72 6.23
N THR A 92 10.78 6.58 5.64
CA THR A 92 11.53 5.32 5.76
C THR A 92 12.76 5.31 4.89
N GLN A 93 13.70 4.41 5.21
CA GLN A 93 14.77 4.05 4.29
C GLN A 93 14.20 3.36 3.03
N PRO A 94 14.94 3.36 1.90
CA PRO A 94 14.51 2.66 0.70
C PRO A 94 14.18 1.19 0.96
N ILE A 95 12.98 0.77 0.54
CA ILE A 95 12.49 -0.60 0.64
C ILE A 95 12.92 -1.37 -0.60
N VAL A 96 13.34 -2.62 -0.44
CA VAL A 96 13.82 -3.48 -1.52
C VAL A 96 13.21 -4.87 -1.41
N GLY A 97 12.89 -5.46 -2.56
CA GLY A 97 12.20 -6.75 -2.64
C GLY A 97 10.70 -6.65 -2.37
N ALA A 98 10.00 -7.76 -2.45
CA ALA A 98 8.58 -7.84 -2.14
C ALA A 98 8.32 -7.58 -0.64
N VAL A 99 7.07 -7.32 -0.31
CA VAL A 99 6.62 -7.16 1.08
C VAL A 99 5.62 -8.25 1.43
N SER A 100 5.51 -8.57 2.70
CA SER A 100 4.44 -9.44 3.20
C SER A 100 3.42 -8.64 4.01
N VAL A 101 2.18 -9.13 4.06
CA VAL A 101 1.09 -8.46 4.74
C VAL A 101 0.28 -9.45 5.59
N ALA A 102 -0.10 -9.01 6.77
CA ALA A 102 -1.06 -9.69 7.64
C ALA A 102 -2.17 -8.73 8.04
N THR A 103 -3.34 -9.28 8.35
CA THR A 103 -4.47 -8.52 8.90
C THR A 103 -4.54 -8.73 10.40
N ALA A 104 -4.39 -7.65 11.17
CA ALA A 104 -4.54 -7.69 12.62
C ALA A 104 -6.02 -7.70 13.05
N PRO A 105 -6.33 -8.07 14.30
CA PRO A 105 -7.63 -7.80 14.90
C PRO A 105 -8.00 -6.34 14.67
N GLN A 106 -9.29 -6.04 14.41
CA GLN A 106 -9.81 -4.71 14.05
C GLN A 106 -9.51 -4.26 12.60
N ARG A 107 -9.08 -5.17 11.72
CA ARG A 107 -8.81 -4.93 10.28
C ARG A 107 -7.64 -3.98 9.99
N ALA A 108 -6.75 -3.73 10.93
CA ALA A 108 -5.51 -3.03 10.65
C ALA A 108 -4.59 -3.92 9.80
N LEU A 109 -3.91 -3.33 8.83
CA LEU A 109 -2.87 -4.00 8.07
C LEU A 109 -1.54 -3.92 8.82
N VAL A 110 -0.80 -5.01 8.79
CA VAL A 110 0.58 -5.09 9.27
C VAL A 110 1.43 -5.55 8.09
N VAL A 111 2.39 -4.74 7.70
CA VAL A 111 3.27 -4.98 6.55
C VAL A 111 4.68 -5.14 7.05
N ALA A 112 5.35 -6.22 6.65
CA ALA A 112 6.80 -6.35 6.83
C ALA A 112 7.52 -6.06 5.52
N ALA A 113 8.52 -5.19 5.59
CA ALA A 113 9.32 -4.76 4.46
C ALA A 113 10.79 -4.75 4.82
N ARG A 114 11.66 -5.04 3.85
CA ARG A 114 13.12 -4.99 4.02
C ARG A 114 13.68 -3.72 3.38
N THR A 115 14.57 -3.04 4.10
CA THR A 115 15.32 -1.89 3.57
C THR A 115 16.55 -2.32 2.79
N ALA A 116 17.11 -1.39 2.02
CA ALA A 116 18.38 -1.62 1.30
C ALA A 116 19.56 -1.97 2.24
N SER A 117 19.51 -1.52 3.49
CA SER A 117 20.51 -1.88 4.53
C SER A 117 20.27 -3.25 5.17
N GLY A 118 19.20 -3.95 4.79
CA GLY A 118 18.81 -5.24 5.35
C GLY A 118 17.99 -5.16 6.64
N HIS A 119 17.64 -3.95 7.10
CA HIS A 119 16.74 -3.82 8.25
C HIS A 119 15.30 -4.19 7.87
N VAL A 120 14.60 -4.77 8.80
CA VAL A 120 13.18 -5.11 8.67
C VAL A 120 12.35 -4.01 9.32
N LEU A 121 11.45 -3.42 8.55
CA LEU A 121 10.46 -2.47 9.01
C LEU A 121 9.11 -3.18 9.15
N VAL A 122 8.39 -2.87 10.22
CA VAL A 122 6.98 -3.19 10.37
C VAL A 122 6.18 -1.91 10.24
N LEU A 123 5.33 -1.85 9.21
CA LEU A 123 4.39 -0.76 9.01
C LEU A 123 3.00 -1.23 9.47
N THR A 124 2.31 -0.40 10.24
CA THR A 124 0.97 -0.74 10.74
C THR A 124 0.00 0.38 10.39
N SER A 125 -1.11 0.03 9.73
CA SER A 125 -2.18 0.97 9.48
C SER A 125 -3.03 1.19 10.73
N GLY A 126 -3.62 2.38 10.87
CA GLY A 126 -4.70 2.62 11.84
C GLY A 126 -5.96 1.81 11.50
N ALA A 127 -6.87 1.69 12.45
CA ALA A 127 -8.11 0.92 12.32
C ALA A 127 -9.00 1.32 11.12
N ASN A 128 -8.84 2.53 10.59
CA ASN A 128 -9.55 3.06 9.43
C ASN A 128 -8.61 3.31 8.23
N GLU A 129 -7.41 2.75 8.24
CA GLU A 129 -6.39 2.91 7.18
C GLU A 129 -6.02 4.39 6.90
N SER A 130 -6.43 5.31 7.75
CA SER A 130 -6.20 6.75 7.57
C SER A 130 -4.84 7.24 8.04
N SER A 131 -4.06 6.38 8.66
CA SER A 131 -2.72 6.70 9.17
C SER A 131 -1.86 5.46 9.22
N TRP A 132 -0.58 5.64 8.91
CA TRP A 132 0.41 4.58 9.00
C TRP A 132 1.47 4.92 10.05
N ALA A 133 2.08 3.91 10.63
CA ALA A 133 3.25 4.02 11.50
C ALA A 133 4.29 2.99 11.08
N ALA A 134 5.57 3.34 11.16
CA ALA A 134 6.68 2.43 10.85
C ALA A 134 7.58 2.24 12.06
N VAL A 135 8.05 1.02 12.26
CA VAL A 135 8.95 0.64 13.33
C VAL A 135 10.10 -0.21 12.74
N ASP A 136 11.34 0.13 13.03
CA ASP A 136 12.51 -0.68 12.70
C ASP A 136 12.69 -1.78 13.75
N VAL A 137 12.18 -2.97 13.45
CA VAL A 137 12.20 -4.09 14.38
C VAL A 137 13.56 -4.77 14.46
N THR A 138 14.41 -4.63 13.43
CA THR A 138 15.81 -5.07 13.48
C THR A 138 16.57 -4.32 14.57
N THR A 139 16.44 -3.01 14.59
CA THR A 139 17.10 -2.17 15.62
C THR A 139 16.52 -2.44 17.01
N LEU A 140 15.20 -2.44 17.15
CA LEU A 140 14.54 -2.61 18.44
C LEU A 140 14.70 -4.01 19.04
N GLY A 141 14.65 -5.05 18.20
CA GLY A 141 14.84 -6.43 18.61
C GLY A 141 16.32 -6.84 18.74
N SER A 142 17.26 -5.99 18.33
CA SER A 142 18.68 -6.32 18.20
C SER A 142 18.90 -7.56 17.32
N ALA A 143 18.12 -7.66 16.24
CA ALA A 143 18.14 -8.77 15.31
C ALA A 143 19.27 -8.62 14.27
N PRO A 144 19.72 -9.70 13.63
CA PRO A 144 20.60 -9.61 12.47
C PRO A 144 19.86 -8.98 11.28
N VAL A 145 20.62 -8.56 10.26
CA VAL A 145 20.03 -8.03 9.02
C VAL A 145 19.43 -9.15 8.18
N ALA A 146 18.29 -8.84 7.56
CA ALA A 146 17.58 -9.75 6.70
C ALA A 146 18.11 -9.76 5.27
N VAL A 147 17.97 -10.91 4.60
CA VAL A 147 18.08 -11.05 3.15
C VAL A 147 16.79 -11.67 2.63
N GLY A 148 16.36 -11.26 1.42
CA GLY A 148 15.08 -11.71 0.84
C GLY A 148 13.86 -11.00 1.45
N THR A 149 12.68 -11.56 1.21
CA THR A 149 11.40 -11.03 1.65
C THR A 149 11.07 -11.53 3.06
N PRO A 150 10.79 -10.66 4.05
CA PRO A 150 10.32 -11.11 5.36
C PRO A 150 8.87 -11.61 5.28
N ALA A 151 8.49 -12.55 6.14
CA ALA A 151 7.11 -12.98 6.34
C ALA A 151 6.54 -12.37 7.63
N VAL A 152 5.29 -11.90 7.61
CA VAL A 152 4.61 -11.38 8.81
C VAL A 152 3.31 -12.10 9.07
N VAL A 153 3.04 -12.37 10.33
CA VAL A 153 1.74 -12.83 10.82
C VAL A 153 1.36 -12.07 12.08
N VAL A 154 0.06 -11.96 12.33
CA VAL A 154 -0.47 -11.55 13.62
C VAL A 154 -1.23 -12.75 14.20
N ASP A 155 -0.78 -13.25 15.32
CA ASP A 155 -1.40 -14.41 15.92
C ASP A 155 -2.77 -14.06 16.57
N PRO A 156 -3.61 -15.06 16.89
CA PRO A 156 -4.92 -14.80 17.50
C PRO A 156 -4.88 -14.06 18.86
N SER A 157 -3.72 -14.01 19.51
CA SER A 157 -3.52 -13.23 20.75
C SER A 157 -3.16 -11.77 20.47
N GLY A 158 -2.90 -11.42 19.20
CA GLY A 158 -2.51 -10.07 18.76
C GLY A 158 -0.99 -9.84 18.74
N VAL A 159 -0.18 -10.88 18.95
CA VAL A 159 1.28 -10.78 18.83
C VAL A 159 1.65 -10.74 17.35
N THR A 160 2.41 -9.72 16.97
CA THR A 160 3.01 -9.62 15.64
C THR A 160 4.34 -10.37 15.63
N ARG A 161 4.50 -11.28 14.67
CA ARG A 161 5.70 -12.06 14.44
C ARG A 161 6.20 -11.83 13.03
N VAL A 162 7.48 -11.54 12.91
CA VAL A 162 8.15 -11.35 11.63
C VAL A 162 9.29 -12.33 11.50
N PHE A 163 9.29 -13.09 10.42
CA PHE A 163 10.28 -14.11 10.12
C PHE A 163 11.08 -13.70 8.91
N PHE A 164 12.38 -13.91 8.95
CA PHE A 164 13.25 -13.58 7.83
C PHE A 164 14.50 -14.45 7.82
N ARG A 165 15.08 -14.58 6.64
CA ARG A 165 16.34 -15.26 6.45
C ARG A 165 17.50 -14.29 6.65
N THR A 166 18.55 -14.76 7.32
CA THR A 166 19.82 -14.03 7.45
C THR A 166 20.78 -14.36 6.30
N ALA A 167 21.89 -13.63 6.23
CA ALA A 167 22.93 -13.90 5.22
C ALA A 167 23.64 -15.25 5.43
N SER A 168 23.68 -15.79 6.66
CA SER A 168 24.18 -17.14 6.97
C SER A 168 23.19 -18.26 6.57
N GLY A 169 21.95 -17.90 6.24
CA GLY A 169 20.88 -18.85 5.93
C GLY A 169 20.08 -19.25 7.17
N ASP A 170 20.30 -18.63 8.31
CA ASP A 170 19.49 -18.90 9.50
C ASP A 170 18.11 -18.26 9.35
N LEU A 171 17.10 -18.89 9.94
CA LEU A 171 15.75 -18.33 10.05
C LEU A 171 15.62 -17.63 11.41
N ASP A 172 15.41 -16.34 11.38
CA ASP A 172 15.20 -15.52 12.57
C ASP A 172 13.74 -15.08 12.68
N GLU A 173 13.29 -14.92 13.93
CA GLU A 173 12.01 -14.34 14.32
C GLU A 173 12.25 -13.03 15.08
N VAL A 174 11.41 -12.03 14.86
CA VAL A 174 11.26 -10.88 15.74
C VAL A 174 9.79 -10.74 16.11
N GLU A 175 9.50 -10.73 17.41
CA GLU A 175 8.12 -10.70 17.93
C GLU A 175 7.92 -9.58 18.96
N ASN A 176 6.66 -9.13 19.12
CA ASN A 176 6.30 -8.06 20.06
C ASN A 176 5.49 -8.54 21.27
N ASP A 177 5.79 -9.72 21.80
CA ASP A 177 5.06 -10.32 22.92
C ASP A 177 5.44 -9.77 24.30
N ARG A 178 6.43 -8.86 24.38
CA ARG A 178 6.96 -8.35 25.64
C ARG A 178 6.34 -7.01 26.03
N PRO A 179 6.16 -6.77 27.35
CA PRO A 179 5.72 -5.46 27.81
C PRO A 179 6.78 -4.37 27.56
N ALA A 180 6.31 -3.11 27.41
CA ALA A 180 7.21 -1.96 27.36
C ALA A 180 8.23 -1.97 28.53
N PRO A 181 9.46 -1.46 28.34
CA PRO A 181 9.90 -0.60 27.23
C PRO A 181 10.55 -1.34 26.04
N TYR A 182 10.68 -2.67 26.07
CA TYR A 182 11.34 -3.44 25.02
C TYR A 182 10.35 -4.47 24.42
N PRO A 183 9.35 -4.00 23.68
CA PRO A 183 8.28 -4.91 23.19
C PRO A 183 8.81 -5.90 22.13
N TRP A 184 9.86 -5.57 21.41
CA TRP A 184 10.42 -6.41 20.35
C TRP A 184 11.58 -7.25 20.84
N PHE A 185 11.60 -8.50 20.41
CA PHE A 185 12.62 -9.48 20.79
C PHE A 185 12.96 -10.39 19.61
N ALA A 186 14.24 -10.62 19.36
CA ALA A 186 14.72 -11.51 18.31
C ALA A 186 15.05 -12.91 18.83
N SER A 187 14.79 -13.91 17.99
CA SER A 187 15.10 -15.32 18.22
C SER A 187 15.63 -15.96 16.95
N ASP A 188 16.75 -16.66 17.05
CA ASP A 188 17.27 -17.52 15.98
C ASP A 188 16.57 -18.88 16.06
N LEU A 189 15.65 -19.15 15.13
CA LEU A 189 14.88 -20.39 15.11
C LEU A 189 15.70 -21.57 14.61
N THR A 190 16.69 -21.34 13.75
CA THR A 190 17.57 -22.41 13.26
C THR A 190 18.37 -23.03 14.40
N ASN A 191 18.86 -22.22 15.34
CA ASN A 191 19.64 -22.72 16.48
C ASN A 191 18.82 -23.07 17.73
N ARG A 192 17.55 -22.62 17.80
CA ARG A 192 16.68 -22.83 18.98
C ARG A 192 15.73 -24.02 18.91
N THR A 193 15.74 -24.77 17.83
CA THR A 193 14.92 -25.98 17.73
C THR A 193 15.43 -27.12 18.62
N VAL A 194 14.48 -27.92 19.09
CA VAL A 194 14.53 -28.82 20.26
C VAL A 194 15.59 -29.91 20.25
N SER A 195 16.49 -30.10 19.38
CA SER A 195 17.51 -31.14 19.58
C SER A 195 18.76 -31.11 18.73
N THR A 196 18.70 -30.60 17.54
CA THR A 196 19.84 -30.70 16.61
C THR A 196 20.12 -29.43 15.80
N GLY A 197 19.38 -28.36 16.06
CA GLY A 197 19.32 -27.21 15.14
C GLY A 197 18.49 -27.52 13.88
N GLY A 198 17.83 -26.49 13.33
CA GLY A 198 17.19 -26.58 12.02
C GLY A 198 18.23 -26.47 10.89
N PRO A 199 17.87 -26.82 9.67
CA PRO A 199 18.71 -26.60 8.51
C PRO A 199 18.76 -25.10 8.17
N THR A 200 19.81 -24.68 7.53
CA THR A 200 19.86 -23.37 6.89
C THR A 200 18.87 -23.32 5.73
N ILE A 201 18.20 -22.17 5.56
CA ILE A 201 17.22 -21.95 4.51
C ILE A 201 17.81 -21.16 3.35
N ALA A 202 17.32 -21.45 2.15
CA ALA A 202 17.76 -20.80 0.90
C ALA A 202 16.66 -19.96 0.26
N GLY A 203 15.38 -20.26 0.55
CA GLY A 203 14.21 -19.51 0.09
C GLY A 203 13.74 -18.49 1.12
N ASP A 204 12.87 -17.59 0.68
CA ASP A 204 12.18 -16.67 1.59
C ASP A 204 11.12 -17.43 2.39
N PRO A 205 10.96 -17.14 3.69
CA PRO A 205 9.99 -17.83 4.53
C PRO A 205 8.56 -17.38 4.19
N VAL A 206 7.60 -18.27 4.43
CA VAL A 206 6.17 -17.96 4.48
C VAL A 206 5.60 -18.44 5.80
N ALA A 207 4.69 -17.68 6.40
CA ALA A 207 4.17 -17.99 7.71
C ALA A 207 2.64 -18.10 7.70
N LEU A 208 2.13 -18.99 8.56
CA LEU A 208 0.71 -19.17 8.83
C LEU A 208 0.45 -19.00 10.32
N SER A 209 -0.54 -18.16 10.64
CA SER A 209 -1.13 -18.10 11.98
C SER A 209 -2.63 -17.85 11.82
N ALA A 210 -3.43 -18.78 12.28
CA ALA A 210 -4.89 -18.71 12.16
C ALA A 210 -5.56 -19.34 13.40
N PRO A 211 -6.78 -18.94 13.75
CA PRO A 211 -7.51 -19.57 14.87
C PRO A 211 -7.64 -21.07 14.69
N GLY A 212 -7.18 -21.83 15.69
CA GLY A 212 -7.18 -23.28 15.65
C GLY A 212 -5.94 -23.94 15.04
N PHE A 213 -5.02 -23.13 14.50
CA PHE A 213 -3.74 -23.59 13.95
C PHE A 213 -2.58 -23.08 14.81
N PRO A 214 -1.52 -23.88 15.01
CA PRO A 214 -0.30 -23.34 15.58
C PRO A 214 0.33 -22.34 14.59
N THR A 215 1.02 -21.33 15.10
CA THR A 215 1.86 -20.49 14.23
C THR A 215 2.99 -21.35 13.66
N ALA A 216 3.10 -21.37 12.35
CA ALA A 216 4.12 -22.15 11.64
C ALA A 216 4.76 -21.33 10.52
N VAL A 217 6.04 -21.60 10.28
CA VAL A 217 6.84 -20.98 9.21
C VAL A 217 7.34 -22.08 8.29
N TYR A 218 7.18 -21.89 7.01
CA TYR A 218 7.63 -22.82 5.98
C TYR A 218 8.68 -22.14 5.12
N ALA A 219 9.71 -22.88 4.77
CA ALA A 219 10.78 -22.37 3.92
C ALA A 219 11.42 -23.51 3.12
N ARG A 220 12.13 -23.14 2.06
CA ARG A 220 13.01 -24.06 1.34
C ARG A 220 14.39 -24.08 2.00
N ALA A 221 14.83 -25.25 2.41
CA ALA A 221 16.17 -25.48 2.93
C ALA A 221 17.23 -25.37 1.81
N THR A 222 18.51 -25.25 2.18
CA THR A 222 19.63 -25.28 1.22
C THR A 222 19.78 -26.60 0.50
N SER A 223 19.26 -27.71 1.06
CA SER A 223 19.14 -29.02 0.38
C SER A 223 18.08 -29.05 -0.72
N GLY A 224 17.17 -28.07 -0.75
CA GLY A 224 15.98 -28.05 -1.59
C GLY A 224 14.75 -28.67 -0.93
N ASP A 225 14.84 -29.13 0.31
CA ASP A 225 13.69 -29.70 1.02
C ASP A 225 12.74 -28.60 1.51
N LEU A 226 11.44 -28.88 1.54
CA LEU A 226 10.46 -28.08 2.25
C LEU A 226 10.57 -28.40 3.74
N VAL A 227 10.77 -27.34 4.53
CA VAL A 227 10.88 -27.46 5.99
C VAL A 227 9.87 -26.58 6.69
N SER A 228 9.48 -26.96 7.90
CA SER A 228 8.61 -26.16 8.76
C SER A 228 9.21 -25.95 10.14
N PHE A 229 8.94 -24.78 10.72
CA PHE A 229 9.20 -24.45 12.12
C PHE A 229 7.85 -24.11 12.74
N THR A 230 7.43 -24.85 13.75
CA THR A 230 6.10 -24.70 14.34
C THR A 230 6.20 -24.33 15.81
N LEU A 231 5.44 -23.28 16.19
CA LEU A 231 5.37 -22.80 17.57
C LEU A 231 4.53 -23.76 18.42
N THR A 232 5.10 -24.22 19.53
CA THR A 232 4.41 -25.11 20.48
C THR A 232 3.94 -24.31 21.70
N SER A 233 3.05 -24.91 22.48
CA SER A 233 2.63 -24.38 23.78
C SER A 233 3.64 -24.60 24.89
N THR A 234 4.80 -25.21 24.62
CA THR A 234 5.80 -25.53 25.64
C THR A 234 6.75 -24.34 25.87
N PRO A 235 6.86 -23.79 27.10
CA PRO A 235 7.65 -22.58 27.35
C PRO A 235 9.17 -22.79 27.27
N VAL A 236 9.68 -24.02 27.30
CA VAL A 236 11.12 -24.30 27.32
C VAL A 236 11.72 -24.41 25.92
N HIS A 237 10.92 -24.93 24.98
CA HIS A 237 11.29 -25.05 23.58
C HIS A 237 10.08 -24.70 22.75
N PRO A 238 9.84 -23.40 22.51
CA PRO A 238 8.63 -22.94 21.85
C PRO A 238 8.55 -23.36 20.38
N TRP A 239 9.67 -23.68 19.75
CA TRP A 239 9.71 -24.05 18.34
C TRP A 239 10.22 -25.47 18.13
N TYR A 240 9.61 -26.21 17.23
CA TYR A 240 10.14 -27.48 16.73
C TYR A 240 10.22 -27.46 15.20
N PHE A 241 11.18 -28.19 14.69
CA PHE A 241 11.50 -28.32 13.27
C PHE A 241 10.96 -29.62 12.71
N VAL A 242 10.45 -29.58 11.47
CA VAL A 242 10.03 -30.74 10.68
C VAL A 242 10.57 -30.65 9.26
N ASP A 243 11.22 -31.71 8.80
CA ASP A 243 11.52 -31.91 7.38
C ASP A 243 10.28 -32.47 6.70
N VAL A 244 9.50 -31.58 6.09
CA VAL A 244 8.23 -31.90 5.42
C VAL A 244 8.46 -32.75 4.18
N SER A 245 9.52 -32.42 3.39
CA SER A 245 9.86 -33.21 2.20
C SER A 245 10.23 -34.65 2.54
N ALA A 246 11.03 -34.85 3.58
CA ALA A 246 11.39 -36.21 4.03
C ALA A 246 10.18 -37.00 4.53
N LEU A 247 9.30 -36.40 5.33
CA LEU A 247 8.10 -37.07 5.84
C LEU A 247 7.11 -37.42 4.72
N ALA A 248 6.88 -36.49 3.80
CA ALA A 248 5.99 -36.67 2.66
C ALA A 248 6.60 -37.53 1.54
N GLN A 249 7.90 -37.88 1.61
CA GLN A 249 8.67 -38.47 0.52
C GLN A 249 8.56 -37.65 -0.77
N GLY A 250 8.54 -36.33 -0.60
CA GLY A 250 8.42 -35.36 -1.69
C GLY A 250 9.74 -35.09 -2.41
N PRO A 251 9.71 -34.63 -3.65
CA PRO A 251 10.90 -34.17 -4.35
C PRO A 251 11.39 -32.83 -3.79
N ALA A 252 12.64 -32.48 -4.10
CA ALA A 252 13.19 -31.15 -3.83
C ALA A 252 12.38 -30.07 -4.55
N ILE A 253 12.18 -28.94 -3.86
CA ILE A 253 11.45 -27.77 -4.36
C ILE A 253 12.43 -26.67 -4.83
N VAL A 254 11.93 -25.79 -5.69
CA VAL A 254 12.60 -24.57 -6.14
C VAL A 254 11.67 -23.39 -5.89
N GLY A 255 12.23 -22.21 -5.66
CA GLY A 255 11.41 -21.04 -5.29
C GLY A 255 10.93 -21.11 -3.83
N ASP A 256 10.06 -20.18 -3.48
CA ASP A 256 9.53 -20.04 -2.14
C ASP A 256 8.15 -20.71 -2.06
N PRO A 257 7.79 -21.32 -0.92
CA PRO A 257 6.49 -21.97 -0.76
C PRO A 257 5.36 -20.93 -0.56
N ALA A 258 4.11 -21.37 -0.77
CA ALA A 258 2.91 -20.68 -0.31
C ALA A 258 2.17 -21.56 0.70
N VAL A 259 1.52 -20.96 1.70
CA VAL A 259 0.81 -21.69 2.74
C VAL A 259 -0.60 -21.15 2.94
N THR A 260 -1.55 -22.08 3.15
CA THR A 260 -2.92 -21.76 3.57
C THR A 260 -3.40 -22.71 4.65
N PRO A 261 -4.34 -22.29 5.53
CA PRO A 261 -5.12 -23.27 6.28
C PRO A 261 -5.84 -24.16 5.26
N ALA A 262 -5.82 -25.46 5.47
CA ALA A 262 -6.67 -26.33 4.67
C ALA A 262 -8.15 -26.05 5.00
N PRO A 263 -9.00 -25.90 3.99
CA PRO A 263 -10.36 -25.39 4.19
C PRO A 263 -11.35 -26.40 4.80
N ASP A 264 -10.93 -27.61 5.07
CA ASP A 264 -11.78 -28.67 5.64
C ASP A 264 -12.09 -28.49 7.13
N GLY A 265 -11.50 -27.51 7.79
CA GLY A 265 -11.75 -27.18 9.21
C GLY A 265 -11.21 -28.20 10.21
N PHE A 266 -10.46 -29.22 9.76
CA PHE A 266 -9.85 -30.25 10.65
C PHE A 266 -8.47 -29.82 11.20
N GLY A 267 -8.06 -28.57 11.00
CA GLY A 267 -6.77 -28.07 11.48
C GLY A 267 -5.60 -28.44 10.57
N LEU A 268 -5.87 -28.82 9.34
CA LEU A 268 -4.87 -29.19 8.36
C LEU A 268 -4.24 -27.97 7.70
N THR A 269 -2.98 -28.10 7.31
CA THR A 269 -2.24 -27.07 6.56
C THR A 269 -1.94 -27.57 5.17
N ALA A 270 -2.14 -26.72 4.16
CA ALA A 270 -1.71 -26.98 2.79
C ALA A 270 -0.56 -26.03 2.41
N VAL A 271 0.54 -26.62 1.92
CA VAL A 271 1.71 -25.89 1.45
C VAL A 271 1.92 -26.20 -0.03
N TYR A 272 1.96 -25.14 -0.84
CA TYR A 272 2.18 -25.23 -2.27
C TYR A 272 3.62 -24.85 -2.61
N ALA A 273 4.26 -25.62 -3.46
CA ALA A 273 5.65 -25.38 -3.85
C ALA A 273 5.92 -25.85 -5.28
N LEU A 274 6.90 -25.23 -5.93
CA LEU A 274 7.32 -25.58 -7.26
C LEU A 274 8.45 -26.63 -7.21
N ALA A 275 8.30 -27.73 -7.91
CA ALA A 275 9.38 -28.69 -8.12
C ALA A 275 10.35 -28.20 -9.20
N SER A 276 11.57 -28.74 -9.24
CA SER A 276 12.63 -28.37 -10.20
C SER A 276 12.25 -28.60 -11.67
N ASN A 277 11.26 -29.43 -11.94
CA ASN A 277 10.73 -29.69 -13.29
C ASN A 277 9.55 -28.76 -13.69
N GLY A 278 9.24 -27.74 -12.87
CA GLY A 278 8.15 -26.80 -13.12
C GLY A 278 6.75 -27.30 -12.73
N ASN A 279 6.66 -28.40 -11.97
CA ASN A 279 5.37 -28.88 -11.47
C ASN A 279 4.99 -28.23 -10.15
N LEU A 280 3.73 -27.82 -10.03
CA LEU A 280 3.13 -27.41 -8.75
C LEU A 280 2.87 -28.66 -7.89
N LEU A 281 3.41 -28.65 -6.70
CA LEU A 281 3.21 -29.64 -5.66
C LEU A 281 2.34 -29.06 -4.55
N GLU A 282 1.56 -29.93 -3.90
CA GLU A 282 0.85 -29.63 -2.68
C GLU A 282 1.26 -30.63 -1.60
N PHE A 283 1.74 -30.09 -0.49
CA PHE A 283 2.04 -30.84 0.72
C PHE A 283 0.91 -30.59 1.72
N THR A 284 0.30 -31.64 2.25
CA THR A 284 -0.78 -31.56 3.25
C THR A 284 -0.40 -32.30 4.51
N ASP A 285 -0.68 -31.67 5.65
CA ASP A 285 -0.65 -32.34 6.95
C ASP A 285 -2.01 -32.99 7.17
N ASP A 286 -2.09 -34.33 7.04
CA ASP A 286 -3.35 -35.08 7.01
C ASP A 286 -3.91 -35.37 8.41
N ASP A 287 -3.18 -35.06 9.47
CA ASP A 287 -3.61 -35.31 10.84
C ASP A 287 -3.06 -34.30 11.84
N ALA A 288 -3.96 -33.53 12.44
CA ALA A 288 -3.67 -32.51 13.46
C ALA A 288 -2.94 -33.06 14.72
N GLY A 289 -2.79 -34.37 14.86
CA GLY A 289 -2.15 -35.01 16.01
C GLY A 289 -0.86 -35.78 15.73
N TYR A 290 -0.66 -36.25 14.50
CA TYR A 290 0.47 -37.11 14.13
C TYR A 290 1.41 -36.52 13.08
N HIS A 291 1.06 -35.34 12.49
CA HIS A 291 1.82 -34.68 11.43
C HIS A 291 2.19 -35.63 10.28
N LEU A 292 1.17 -36.32 9.78
CA LEU A 292 1.30 -37.21 8.63
C LEU A 292 1.29 -36.39 7.34
N TRP A 293 2.46 -35.99 6.93
CA TRP A 293 2.62 -35.23 5.70
C TRP A 293 2.49 -36.13 4.47
N SER A 294 1.72 -35.69 3.52
CA SER A 294 1.61 -36.27 2.19
C SER A 294 1.92 -35.24 1.10
N VAL A 295 2.33 -35.70 -0.09
CA VAL A 295 2.57 -34.84 -1.23
C VAL A 295 1.79 -35.32 -2.45
N ARG A 296 1.18 -34.37 -3.19
CA ARG A 296 0.55 -34.67 -4.47
C ARG A 296 1.04 -33.71 -5.56
N ASN A 297 1.11 -34.21 -6.79
CA ASN A 297 1.49 -33.42 -7.96
C ASN A 297 0.24 -32.82 -8.59
N VAL A 298 -0.03 -31.55 -8.28
CA VAL A 298 -1.18 -30.79 -8.79
C VAL A 298 -1.07 -30.58 -10.31
N SER A 299 0.12 -30.24 -10.81
CA SER A 299 0.34 -30.07 -12.24
C SER A 299 0.02 -31.31 -13.05
N ALA A 300 0.44 -32.48 -12.58
CA ALA A 300 0.12 -33.74 -13.26
C ALA A 300 -1.38 -34.04 -13.25
N SER A 301 -2.06 -33.76 -12.16
CA SER A 301 -3.49 -34.05 -11.99
C SER A 301 -4.39 -33.12 -12.78
N LEU A 302 -4.02 -31.82 -12.86
CA LEU A 302 -4.76 -30.79 -13.59
C LEU A 302 -4.23 -30.53 -15.01
N HIS A 303 -3.15 -31.22 -15.44
CA HIS A 303 -2.49 -31.03 -16.72
C HIS A 303 -2.02 -29.58 -16.91
N LEU A 304 -1.45 -28.96 -15.84
CA LEU A 304 -0.89 -27.62 -15.93
C LEU A 304 0.37 -27.60 -16.82
N PRO A 305 0.59 -26.55 -17.58
CA PRO A 305 1.88 -26.32 -18.24
C PRO A 305 2.97 -26.06 -17.20
N ALA A 306 4.24 -26.14 -17.62
CA ALA A 306 5.37 -25.87 -16.74
C ALA A 306 5.33 -24.43 -16.19
N LEU A 307 5.49 -24.30 -14.88
CA LEU A 307 5.47 -23.05 -14.13
C LEU A 307 6.89 -22.52 -13.91
N SER A 308 7.05 -21.25 -13.61
CA SER A 308 8.35 -20.57 -13.54
C SER A 308 8.54 -19.66 -12.34
N ALA A 309 7.52 -19.47 -11.51
CA ALA A 309 7.55 -18.58 -10.35
C ALA A 309 7.20 -19.32 -9.06
N SER A 310 7.43 -18.69 -7.92
CA SER A 310 6.90 -19.17 -6.65
C SER A 310 5.37 -19.03 -6.63
N PRO A 311 4.61 -20.05 -6.21
CA PRO A 311 3.15 -19.96 -6.15
C PRO A 311 2.69 -18.98 -5.07
N THR A 312 1.47 -18.46 -5.21
CA THR A 312 0.73 -17.80 -4.12
C THR A 312 -0.64 -18.44 -3.97
N ALA A 313 -1.14 -18.48 -2.76
CA ALA A 313 -2.37 -19.21 -2.46
C ALA A 313 -3.38 -18.34 -1.68
N LEU A 314 -4.65 -18.47 -2.05
CA LEU A 314 -5.79 -17.88 -1.37
C LEU A 314 -6.61 -19.00 -0.71
N ALA A 315 -6.71 -18.94 0.60
CA ALA A 315 -7.53 -19.87 1.37
C ALA A 315 -9.01 -19.76 0.96
N GLY A 316 -9.65 -20.92 0.77
CA GLY A 316 -11.05 -20.99 0.38
C GLY A 316 -11.49 -22.44 0.10
N LEU A 317 -12.73 -22.58 -0.35
CA LEU A 317 -13.32 -23.86 -0.82
C LEU A 317 -13.83 -23.66 -2.26
N PRO A 318 -13.04 -24.00 -3.30
CA PRO A 318 -11.68 -24.57 -3.28
C PRO A 318 -10.59 -23.56 -2.89
N THR A 319 -9.36 -24.04 -2.62
CA THR A 319 -8.18 -23.19 -2.53
C THR A 319 -7.78 -22.74 -3.93
N GLU A 320 -7.57 -21.42 -4.09
CA GLU A 320 -7.08 -20.85 -5.35
C GLU A 320 -5.57 -20.64 -5.27
N VAL A 321 -4.82 -21.18 -6.22
CA VAL A 321 -3.36 -21.04 -6.31
C VAL A 321 -3.00 -20.35 -7.62
N ALA A 322 -2.38 -19.17 -7.51
CA ALA A 322 -1.88 -18.42 -8.66
C ALA A 322 -0.39 -18.73 -8.89
N ASP A 323 -0.03 -18.90 -10.15
CA ASP A 323 1.36 -19.07 -10.59
C ASP A 323 1.54 -18.62 -12.05
N VAL A 324 2.77 -18.43 -12.47
CA VAL A 324 3.12 -17.95 -13.81
C VAL A 324 3.87 -19.06 -14.58
N THR A 325 3.45 -19.31 -15.81
CA THR A 325 4.12 -20.29 -16.67
C THR A 325 5.46 -19.76 -17.21
N THR A 326 6.30 -20.67 -17.69
CA THR A 326 7.55 -20.32 -18.39
C THR A 326 7.34 -19.48 -19.66
N THR A 327 6.10 -19.42 -20.16
CA THR A 327 5.72 -18.63 -21.34
C THR A 327 4.98 -17.34 -21.02
N GLY A 328 4.88 -16.96 -19.72
CA GLY A 328 4.26 -15.72 -19.27
C GLY A 328 2.73 -15.74 -19.21
N HIS A 329 2.13 -16.92 -19.08
CA HIS A 329 0.71 -17.02 -18.78
C HIS A 329 0.48 -17.08 -17.27
N LEU A 330 -0.40 -16.21 -16.76
CA LEU A 330 -0.90 -16.26 -15.40
C LEU A 330 -1.98 -17.33 -15.32
N LEU A 331 -1.76 -18.34 -14.48
CA LEU A 331 -2.72 -19.40 -14.20
C LEU A 331 -3.25 -19.28 -12.79
N VAL A 332 -4.51 -19.65 -12.59
CA VAL A 332 -5.07 -19.87 -11.26
C VAL A 332 -5.68 -21.27 -11.23
N ALA A 333 -5.15 -22.10 -10.36
CA ALA A 333 -5.64 -23.46 -10.13
C ALA A 333 -6.59 -23.47 -8.95
N SER A 334 -7.81 -23.99 -9.16
CA SER A 334 -8.82 -24.24 -8.15
C SER A 334 -8.64 -25.66 -7.62
N ILE A 335 -8.14 -25.79 -6.40
CA ILE A 335 -7.73 -27.07 -5.80
C ILE A 335 -8.73 -27.46 -4.72
N PRO A 336 -9.52 -28.54 -4.93
CA PRO A 336 -10.40 -29.09 -3.89
C PRO A 336 -9.57 -29.75 -2.78
N THR A 337 -10.01 -29.61 -1.54
CA THR A 337 -9.25 -29.98 -0.33
C THR A 337 -9.04 -31.45 -0.10
N VAL A 338 -9.97 -32.31 -0.49
CA VAL A 338 -9.96 -33.74 -0.13
C VAL A 338 -9.63 -34.63 -1.33
N SER A 339 -9.78 -34.12 -2.53
CA SER A 339 -9.58 -34.89 -3.76
C SER A 339 -9.35 -33.91 -4.91
N LEU A 340 -8.38 -34.22 -5.77
CA LEU A 340 -8.23 -33.49 -7.05
C LEU A 340 -9.36 -33.78 -8.05
N VAL A 341 -10.30 -34.66 -7.69
CA VAL A 341 -11.50 -34.90 -8.50
C VAL A 341 -12.36 -33.63 -8.46
N GLY A 342 -12.51 -32.97 -9.63
CA GLY A 342 -13.23 -31.71 -9.76
C GLY A 342 -12.35 -30.45 -9.64
N GLY A 343 -11.05 -30.59 -9.44
CA GLY A 343 -10.10 -29.47 -9.59
C GLY A 343 -10.03 -28.98 -11.03
N SER A 344 -9.74 -27.70 -11.21
CA SER A 344 -9.63 -27.05 -12.52
C SER A 344 -8.58 -25.96 -12.49
N PHE A 345 -8.24 -25.42 -13.64
CA PHE A 345 -7.45 -24.19 -13.71
C PHE A 345 -8.01 -23.24 -14.76
N GLN A 346 -7.70 -21.98 -14.59
CA GLN A 346 -8.01 -20.92 -15.55
C GLN A 346 -6.71 -20.27 -16.04
N ASP A 347 -6.58 -20.09 -17.34
CA ASP A 347 -5.58 -19.22 -17.93
C ASP A 347 -6.11 -17.78 -17.93
N VAL A 348 -5.79 -17.06 -16.87
CA VAL A 348 -6.25 -15.67 -16.65
C VAL A 348 -5.65 -14.74 -17.71
N SER A 349 -4.41 -15.00 -18.12
CA SER A 349 -3.77 -14.25 -19.21
C SER A 349 -4.50 -14.41 -20.55
N ALA A 350 -4.98 -15.61 -20.85
CA ALA A 350 -5.77 -15.83 -22.06
C ALA A 350 -7.16 -15.18 -21.98
N LEU A 351 -7.81 -15.23 -20.80
CA LEU A 351 -9.11 -14.59 -20.56
C LEU A 351 -9.02 -13.07 -20.68
N ALA A 352 -7.96 -12.45 -20.18
CA ALA A 352 -7.72 -11.01 -20.22
C ALA A 352 -7.01 -10.56 -21.50
N ARG A 353 -6.47 -11.47 -22.30
CA ARG A 353 -5.59 -11.22 -23.47
C ARG A 353 -4.33 -10.43 -23.11
N GLN A 354 -3.79 -10.67 -21.92
CA GLN A 354 -2.64 -9.96 -21.37
C GLN A 354 -1.64 -10.96 -20.77
N ARG A 355 -0.35 -10.82 -21.11
CA ARG A 355 0.72 -11.67 -20.56
C ARG A 355 1.45 -10.99 -19.43
N VAL A 356 1.94 -11.79 -18.50
CA VAL A 356 2.78 -11.37 -17.39
C VAL A 356 4.24 -11.77 -17.61
N ALA A 357 5.15 -11.20 -16.84
CA ALA A 357 6.56 -11.52 -16.92
C ALA A 357 6.86 -12.89 -16.29
N PRO A 358 7.50 -13.83 -17.01
CA PRO A 358 7.91 -15.10 -16.42
C PRO A 358 8.90 -14.90 -15.27
N GLY A 359 8.78 -15.75 -14.24
CA GLY A 359 9.67 -15.70 -13.06
C GLY A 359 9.27 -14.68 -11.99
N HIS A 360 8.31 -13.80 -12.26
CA HIS A 360 7.71 -12.93 -11.26
C HIS A 360 6.59 -13.63 -10.49
N VAL A 361 6.52 -13.39 -9.19
CA VAL A 361 5.47 -13.95 -8.32
C VAL A 361 4.20 -13.13 -8.49
N ALA A 362 3.08 -13.82 -8.75
CA ALA A 362 1.77 -13.19 -8.75
C ALA A 362 1.16 -13.28 -7.34
N SER A 363 0.47 -12.23 -6.90
CA SER A 363 -0.23 -12.22 -5.60
C SER A 363 -1.73 -12.34 -5.81
N ILE A 364 -2.38 -13.27 -5.10
CA ILE A 364 -3.82 -13.53 -5.20
C ILE A 364 -4.53 -13.14 -3.91
N THR A 365 -5.72 -12.53 -4.03
CA THR A 365 -6.57 -12.18 -2.88
C THR A 365 -8.06 -12.28 -3.23
N ALA A 366 -8.90 -12.37 -2.20
CA ALA A 366 -10.35 -12.37 -2.40
C ALA A 366 -10.83 -11.01 -2.92
N GLY A 367 -11.62 -11.03 -3.99
CA GLY A 367 -12.34 -9.88 -4.52
C GLY A 367 -13.79 -9.82 -4.03
N ALA A 368 -14.48 -8.72 -4.32
CA ALA A 368 -15.91 -8.57 -3.99
C ALA A 368 -16.81 -9.62 -4.70
N ALA A 369 -16.37 -10.11 -5.86
CA ALA A 369 -16.99 -11.20 -6.59
C ALA A 369 -15.86 -12.02 -7.22
N GLY A 370 -15.53 -13.17 -6.65
CA GLY A 370 -14.42 -14.01 -7.12
C GLY A 370 -13.08 -13.63 -6.49
N TYR A 371 -12.04 -13.52 -7.31
CA TYR A 371 -10.69 -13.17 -6.82
C TYR A 371 -10.01 -12.12 -7.71
N ALA A 372 -8.99 -11.50 -7.15
CA ALA A 372 -8.09 -10.60 -7.86
C ALA A 372 -6.66 -11.10 -7.80
N VAL A 373 -5.92 -10.95 -8.89
CA VAL A 373 -4.51 -11.31 -8.97
C VAL A 373 -3.73 -10.08 -9.41
N ALA A 374 -2.69 -9.74 -8.66
CA ALA A 374 -1.72 -8.72 -9.04
C ALA A 374 -0.46 -9.39 -9.58
N ALA A 375 0.05 -8.93 -10.69
CA ALA A 375 1.24 -9.48 -11.34
C ALA A 375 2.03 -8.39 -12.08
N VAL A 376 3.28 -8.68 -12.38
CA VAL A 376 4.15 -7.81 -13.20
C VAL A 376 4.09 -8.26 -14.66
N SER A 377 3.85 -7.33 -15.59
CA SER A 377 3.87 -7.61 -17.03
C SER A 377 5.30 -7.61 -17.59
N VAL A 378 5.44 -8.04 -18.86
CA VAL A 378 6.73 -8.05 -19.57
C VAL A 378 7.37 -6.65 -19.67
N GLY A 379 6.58 -5.59 -19.53
CA GLY A 379 7.07 -4.19 -19.50
C GLY A 379 7.35 -3.66 -18.09
N GLU A 380 7.43 -4.52 -17.07
CA GLU A 380 7.57 -4.17 -15.66
C GLU A 380 6.38 -3.36 -15.12
N HIS A 381 5.24 -3.40 -15.80
CA HIS A 381 4.01 -2.77 -15.34
C HIS A 381 3.33 -3.64 -14.28
N VAL A 382 2.71 -3.01 -13.29
CA VAL A 382 1.87 -3.69 -12.31
C VAL A 382 0.45 -3.80 -12.87
N GLU A 383 -0.03 -5.01 -13.02
CA GLU A 383 -1.36 -5.30 -13.55
C GLU A 383 -2.22 -5.98 -12.49
N ARG A 384 -3.49 -5.59 -12.43
CA ARG A 384 -4.50 -6.25 -11.63
C ARG A 384 -5.51 -6.95 -12.52
N PHE A 385 -5.57 -8.25 -12.40
CA PHE A 385 -6.58 -9.10 -13.03
C PHE A 385 -7.75 -9.32 -12.08
N GLN A 386 -8.97 -9.09 -12.52
CA GLN A 386 -10.18 -9.43 -11.77
C GLN A 386 -10.90 -10.58 -12.45
N VAL A 387 -11.12 -11.64 -11.71
CA VAL A 387 -11.79 -12.86 -12.18
C VAL A 387 -13.08 -13.05 -11.37
N PRO A 388 -14.27 -12.90 -11.98
CA PRO A 388 -15.52 -12.93 -11.24
C PRO A 388 -15.86 -14.29 -10.60
N SER A 389 -15.31 -15.37 -11.11
CA SER A 389 -15.50 -16.73 -10.57
C SER A 389 -14.50 -17.70 -11.18
N ALA A 390 -14.33 -18.86 -10.56
CA ALA A 390 -13.52 -19.95 -11.10
C ALA A 390 -14.05 -20.53 -12.44
N THR A 391 -15.25 -20.18 -12.85
CA THR A 391 -15.85 -20.57 -14.13
C THR A 391 -16.04 -19.39 -15.09
N ALA A 392 -15.40 -18.24 -14.81
CA ALA A 392 -15.51 -17.05 -15.65
C ALA A 392 -14.95 -17.33 -17.06
N THR A 393 -15.63 -16.77 -18.05
CA THR A 393 -15.21 -16.83 -19.47
C THR A 393 -14.48 -15.56 -19.91
N ALA A 394 -14.35 -14.57 -19.03
CA ALA A 394 -13.61 -13.35 -19.24
C ALA A 394 -13.04 -12.85 -17.91
N ALA A 395 -11.86 -12.26 -17.96
CA ALA A 395 -11.25 -11.49 -16.87
C ALA A 395 -11.08 -10.04 -17.33
N THR A 396 -11.14 -9.11 -16.39
CA THR A 396 -10.74 -7.72 -16.65
C THR A 396 -9.32 -7.52 -16.16
N VAL A 397 -8.57 -6.66 -16.84
CA VAL A 397 -7.24 -6.26 -16.44
C VAL A 397 -7.19 -4.74 -16.34
N ASP A 398 -6.64 -4.25 -15.24
CA ASP A 398 -6.30 -2.85 -15.06
C ASP A 398 -4.78 -2.73 -14.99
N ASP A 399 -4.19 -2.02 -15.94
CA ASP A 399 -2.79 -1.62 -15.87
C ASP A 399 -2.67 -0.44 -14.91
N LEU A 400 -2.13 -0.70 -13.74
CA LEU A 400 -2.01 0.28 -12.67
C LEU A 400 -0.83 1.24 -12.88
N THR A 401 0.12 0.86 -13.74
CA THR A 401 1.28 1.67 -14.09
C THR A 401 0.94 2.69 -15.16
N MET A 402 0.06 2.33 -16.10
CA MET A 402 -0.44 3.20 -17.18
C MET A 402 -1.50 4.20 -16.71
N GLN A 403 -1.99 4.10 -15.50
CA GLN A 403 -2.79 5.17 -14.90
C GLN A 403 -1.92 6.43 -14.83
N PRO A 404 -2.46 7.65 -15.06
CA PRO A 404 -1.66 8.88 -15.09
C PRO A 404 -0.87 9.15 -13.80
N LEU A 405 -0.98 8.27 -12.84
CA LEU A 405 -0.39 8.37 -11.51
C LEU A 405 0.96 7.66 -11.37
N THR A 406 1.31 6.72 -12.24
CA THR A 406 2.48 5.87 -11.96
C THR A 406 3.08 5.29 -13.23
N GLU A 407 3.86 6.01 -14.02
CA GLU A 407 4.86 5.34 -14.87
C GLU A 407 5.95 4.71 -13.98
N GLN A 408 5.53 3.98 -12.95
CA GLN A 408 6.43 3.30 -12.04
C GLN A 408 6.58 1.86 -12.47
N LEU A 409 7.80 1.53 -12.83
CA LEU A 409 8.16 0.14 -12.99
C LEU A 409 8.13 -0.54 -11.62
N ALA A 410 7.66 -1.78 -11.59
CA ALA A 410 7.72 -2.57 -10.37
C ALA A 410 9.19 -2.77 -9.97
N GLY A 411 9.54 -2.39 -8.75
CA GLY A 411 10.87 -2.69 -8.18
C GLY A 411 10.94 -4.09 -7.60
N ALA A 412 9.78 -4.70 -7.37
CA ALA A 412 9.60 -6.07 -6.92
C ALA A 412 8.15 -6.50 -7.15
N ASP A 413 7.84 -7.76 -6.85
CA ASP A 413 6.49 -8.32 -6.99
C ASP A 413 5.48 -7.60 -6.10
N PRO A 414 4.28 -7.29 -6.62
CA PRO A 414 3.22 -6.63 -5.86
C PRO A 414 2.58 -7.60 -4.87
N THR A 415 2.12 -7.08 -3.73
CA THR A 415 1.35 -7.84 -2.75
C THR A 415 -0.09 -7.35 -2.72
N ALA A 416 -1.05 -8.25 -2.97
CA ALA A 416 -2.47 -7.95 -2.93
C ALA A 416 -3.07 -8.37 -1.57
N VAL A 417 -3.93 -7.52 -1.01
CA VAL A 417 -4.65 -7.80 0.22
C VAL A 417 -6.11 -7.37 0.10
N SER A 418 -7.01 -8.10 0.74
CA SER A 418 -8.43 -7.74 0.78
C SER A 418 -8.79 -7.15 2.14
N VAL A 419 -9.25 -5.90 2.15
CA VAL A 419 -9.71 -5.20 3.34
C VAL A 419 -11.16 -4.78 3.14
N GLY A 420 -12.04 -5.29 4.00
CA GLY A 420 -13.47 -4.99 3.87
C GLY A 420 -14.12 -5.38 2.54
N GLY A 421 -13.53 -6.36 1.82
CA GLY A 421 -13.95 -6.79 0.48
C GLY A 421 -13.42 -5.92 -0.66
N GLN A 422 -12.58 -4.95 -0.36
CA GLN A 422 -11.85 -4.15 -1.35
C GLN A 422 -10.43 -4.69 -1.51
N VAL A 423 -9.95 -4.73 -2.75
CA VAL A 423 -8.58 -5.18 -3.06
C VAL A 423 -7.65 -3.97 -3.00
N GLN A 424 -6.68 -4.04 -2.12
CA GLN A 424 -5.57 -3.09 -2.04
C GLN A 424 -4.28 -3.75 -2.53
N LEU A 425 -3.36 -2.96 -3.06
CA LEU A 425 -2.06 -3.44 -3.51
C LEU A 425 -0.95 -2.66 -2.80
N LEU A 426 0.06 -3.40 -2.38
CA LEU A 426 1.32 -2.85 -1.90
C LEU A 426 2.37 -3.12 -2.97
N VAL A 427 2.95 -2.07 -3.53
CA VAL A 427 3.87 -2.15 -4.66
C VAL A 427 5.20 -1.50 -4.29
N PRO A 428 6.27 -2.29 -4.12
CA PRO A 428 7.60 -1.74 -4.07
C PRO A 428 7.96 -1.16 -5.43
N SER A 429 8.35 0.11 -5.49
CA SER A 429 8.67 0.78 -6.75
C SER A 429 10.15 0.65 -7.11
N GLY A 430 10.45 0.39 -8.38
CA GLY A 430 11.80 0.37 -8.94
C GLY A 430 12.39 1.77 -9.13
N GLY A 431 11.64 2.78 -8.80
CA GLY A 431 11.96 4.19 -8.97
C GLY A 431 11.04 4.88 -9.98
N PHE A 432 10.94 6.20 -9.88
CA PHE A 432 10.21 6.98 -10.86
C PHE A 432 10.99 7.08 -12.17
N VAL A 433 10.44 6.56 -13.24
CA VAL A 433 11.03 6.65 -14.59
C VAL A 433 10.61 7.96 -15.25
N GLY A 434 10.72 9.07 -14.58
CA GLY A 434 10.48 10.33 -15.23
C GLY A 434 9.95 11.45 -14.34
N LEU A 435 10.02 12.66 -14.85
CA LEU A 435 9.58 13.87 -14.17
C LEU A 435 8.04 13.90 -14.02
N ILE A 436 7.32 13.47 -15.04
CA ILE A 436 5.85 13.58 -15.09
C ILE A 436 5.16 12.73 -14.01
N PRO A 437 5.47 11.45 -13.84
CA PRO A 437 4.92 10.67 -12.73
C PRO A 437 5.19 11.27 -11.35
N ARG A 438 6.40 11.81 -11.13
CA ARG A 438 6.71 12.50 -9.85
C ARG A 438 5.80 13.70 -9.61
N ILE A 439 5.52 14.48 -10.66
CA ILE A 439 4.60 15.62 -10.56
C ILE A 439 3.21 15.16 -10.14
N VAL A 440 2.70 14.12 -10.81
CA VAL A 440 1.36 13.61 -10.54
C VAL A 440 1.25 13.06 -9.13
N LEU A 441 2.18 12.19 -8.72
CA LEU A 441 2.17 11.63 -7.38
C LEU A 441 2.29 12.71 -6.30
N THR A 442 3.20 13.67 -6.48
CA THR A 442 3.34 14.80 -5.55
C THR A 442 2.03 15.57 -5.42
N ALA A 443 1.32 15.81 -6.55
CA ALA A 443 0.04 16.50 -6.52
C ALA A 443 -1.05 15.69 -5.80
N THR A 444 -1.21 14.42 -6.16
CA THR A 444 -2.29 13.56 -5.66
C THR A 444 -2.09 13.10 -4.23
N SER A 445 -0.85 12.98 -3.75
CA SER A 445 -0.58 12.70 -2.33
C SER A 445 -1.11 13.78 -1.39
N GLN A 446 -1.35 15.00 -1.91
CA GLN A 446 -1.81 16.13 -1.10
C GLN A 446 -3.34 16.23 -1.00
N ASP A 447 -4.10 15.63 -1.89
CA ASP A 447 -5.57 15.72 -1.89
C ASP A 447 -6.24 14.68 -0.99
N GLN A 448 -5.50 13.67 -0.53
CA GLN A 448 -5.98 12.56 0.32
C GLN A 448 -7.26 11.91 -0.23
N GLY A 449 -7.29 11.69 -1.53
CA GLY A 449 -8.36 10.96 -2.21
C GLY A 449 -9.54 11.81 -2.66
N HIS A 450 -9.52 13.12 -2.53
CA HIS A 450 -10.43 14.07 -3.23
C HIS A 450 -10.33 15.53 -2.80
N ALA A 451 -10.30 15.78 -1.50
CA ALA A 451 -10.19 17.14 -0.97
C ALA A 451 -9.61 17.09 0.44
N ARG A 452 -8.46 17.70 0.61
CA ARG A 452 -7.85 17.90 1.92
C ARG A 452 -7.90 19.38 2.28
N VAL A 453 -8.62 19.71 3.36
CA VAL A 453 -8.59 21.07 3.91
C VAL A 453 -7.22 21.34 4.50
N ILE A 454 -6.55 22.35 4.00
CA ILE A 454 -5.18 22.75 4.40
C ILE A 454 -5.18 23.96 5.32
N ASP A 455 -6.04 24.95 5.04
CA ASP A 455 -6.09 26.17 5.83
C ASP A 455 -6.42 25.90 7.29
N THR A 456 -5.62 26.44 8.18
CA THR A 456 -5.84 26.31 9.63
C THR A 456 -5.81 27.68 10.31
N PRO A 457 -6.97 28.20 10.71
CA PRO A 457 -8.34 27.67 10.53
C PRO A 457 -8.84 27.74 9.06
N PRO A 458 -9.88 26.97 8.69
CA PRO A 458 -10.44 27.01 7.33
C PRO A 458 -10.83 28.42 6.90
N GLY A 459 -10.43 28.81 5.69
CA GLY A 459 -10.65 30.16 5.13
C GLY A 459 -9.68 31.23 5.61
N SER A 460 -8.66 30.87 6.39
CA SER A 460 -7.60 31.80 6.84
C SER A 460 -6.51 31.99 5.79
N GLU A 461 -6.50 31.16 4.74
CA GLU A 461 -5.43 31.05 3.76
C GLU A 461 -4.06 30.66 4.33
N CYS A 462 -3.98 30.35 5.65
CA CYS A 462 -2.76 29.88 6.32
C CYS A 462 -2.40 28.48 5.87
N ASN A 463 -1.37 28.34 5.05
CA ASN A 463 -0.99 27.07 4.42
C ASN A 463 0.53 26.85 4.42
N PRO A 464 1.01 25.58 4.35
CA PRO A 464 2.43 25.27 4.35
C PRO A 464 3.12 25.57 3.00
N PHE A 465 2.40 25.57 1.90
CA PHE A 465 2.98 25.76 0.57
C PHE A 465 3.50 27.18 0.37
N THR A 466 2.73 28.18 0.78
CA THR A 466 3.17 29.59 0.81
C THR A 466 4.36 29.77 1.74
N ALA A 467 4.31 29.16 2.94
CA ALA A 467 5.41 29.23 3.90
C ALA A 467 6.70 28.59 3.37
N ALA A 468 6.62 27.51 2.59
CA ALA A 468 7.78 26.84 1.99
C ALA A 468 8.60 27.77 1.08
N PHE A 469 7.98 28.79 0.50
CA PHE A 469 8.66 29.80 -0.32
C PHE A 469 9.00 31.09 0.44
N GLY A 470 8.74 31.14 1.75
CA GLY A 470 8.94 32.35 2.54
C GLY A 470 8.04 33.51 2.11
N ARG A 471 6.86 33.21 1.55
CA ARG A 471 5.87 34.18 1.08
C ARG A 471 4.73 34.36 2.08
N GLY A 472 3.84 35.31 1.79
CA GLY A 472 2.65 35.55 2.58
C GLY A 472 2.90 36.15 3.96
N SER A 473 1.82 36.28 4.73
CA SER A 473 1.86 36.78 6.10
C SER A 473 1.84 35.62 7.11
N THR A 474 2.78 35.63 8.04
CA THR A 474 2.77 34.68 9.17
C THR A 474 1.92 35.15 10.34
N SER A 475 1.40 36.38 10.27
CA SER A 475 0.56 36.97 11.33
C SER A 475 -0.78 36.23 11.44
N GLY A 476 -1.06 35.65 12.58
CA GLY A 476 -2.28 34.89 12.82
C GLY A 476 -2.24 33.45 12.34
N CYS A 477 -1.15 33.01 11.73
CA CYS A 477 -0.96 31.63 11.26
C CYS A 477 -0.19 30.78 12.28
N ALA A 478 -0.40 29.46 12.24
CA ALA A 478 0.38 28.48 13.00
C ALA A 478 1.83 28.46 12.53
N LYS A 479 2.75 27.99 13.39
CA LYS A 479 4.17 27.82 13.02
C LYS A 479 4.30 26.93 11.77
N GLY A 480 5.06 27.41 10.78
CA GLY A 480 5.27 26.70 9.52
C GLY A 480 4.19 26.92 8.47
N THR A 481 3.25 27.84 8.71
CA THR A 481 2.23 28.25 7.72
C THR A 481 2.25 29.75 7.50
N ALA A 482 1.78 30.21 6.31
CA ALA A 482 1.65 31.61 5.97
C ALA A 482 0.41 31.83 5.11
N ALA A 483 -0.21 33.02 5.23
CA ALA A 483 -1.46 33.36 4.57
C ALA A 483 -1.22 34.11 3.26
N GLU A 484 -1.66 33.53 2.15
CA GLU A 484 -1.72 34.09 0.80
C GLU A 484 -2.68 33.25 -0.04
N GLN A 485 -3.13 33.74 -1.19
CA GLN A 485 -3.81 32.88 -2.18
C GLN A 485 -2.81 31.90 -2.79
N TRP A 486 -2.92 30.64 -2.47
CA TRP A 486 -1.86 29.65 -2.60
C TRP A 486 -2.01 28.62 -3.74
N CYS A 487 -2.89 28.83 -4.72
CA CYS A 487 -2.98 27.95 -5.88
C CYS A 487 -1.66 27.86 -6.67
N SER A 488 -0.98 29.00 -6.82
CA SER A 488 0.31 29.08 -7.49
C SER A 488 1.43 28.46 -6.65
N ASP A 489 1.43 28.70 -5.34
CA ASP A 489 2.43 28.16 -4.45
C ASP A 489 2.32 26.62 -4.36
N PHE A 490 1.10 26.09 -4.29
CA PHE A 490 0.88 24.65 -4.35
C PHE A 490 1.43 24.05 -5.67
N SER A 491 1.03 24.60 -6.81
CA SER A 491 1.44 24.08 -8.12
C SER A 491 2.96 24.21 -8.33
N GLN A 492 3.57 25.30 -7.87
CA GLN A 492 5.01 25.48 -7.87
C GLN A 492 5.70 24.48 -6.95
N TRP A 493 5.18 24.27 -5.74
CA TRP A 493 5.71 23.29 -4.79
C TRP A 493 5.68 21.88 -5.36
N VAL A 494 4.58 21.48 -6.01
CA VAL A 494 4.46 20.18 -6.68
C VAL A 494 5.55 20.03 -7.74
N TRP A 495 5.72 21.00 -8.62
CA TRP A 495 6.73 20.96 -9.68
C TRP A 495 8.15 20.95 -9.12
N GLN A 496 8.45 21.81 -8.15
CA GLN A 496 9.78 21.90 -7.53
C GLN A 496 10.13 20.61 -6.79
N THR A 497 9.20 20.05 -6.02
CA THR A 497 9.38 18.78 -5.31
C THR A 497 9.62 17.62 -6.28
N ALA A 498 8.96 17.65 -7.45
CA ALA A 498 9.20 16.67 -8.50
C ALA A 498 10.52 16.87 -9.26
N GLY A 499 11.22 18.01 -9.07
CA GLY A 499 12.52 18.30 -9.69
C GLY A 499 12.46 19.22 -10.92
N VAL A 500 11.34 19.94 -11.15
CA VAL A 500 11.27 21.01 -12.17
C VAL A 500 12.01 22.22 -11.66
N ASP A 501 12.83 22.86 -12.53
CA ASP A 501 13.35 24.21 -12.26
C ASP A 501 12.22 25.24 -12.34
N THR A 502 11.71 25.66 -11.19
CA THR A 502 10.62 26.62 -11.07
C THR A 502 11.11 28.06 -10.89
N SER A 503 12.40 28.35 -11.14
CA SER A 503 12.94 29.71 -11.02
C SER A 503 12.18 30.69 -11.93
N GLY A 504 11.69 31.76 -11.33
CA GLY A 504 10.85 32.78 -12.00
C GLY A 504 9.33 32.52 -11.83
N ILE A 505 8.89 31.42 -11.25
CA ILE A 505 7.50 31.26 -10.79
C ILE A 505 7.37 31.91 -9.41
N THR A 506 6.23 32.54 -9.16
CA THR A 506 5.90 33.22 -7.89
C THR A 506 4.51 32.81 -7.42
N GLY A 507 4.01 33.39 -6.32
CA GLY A 507 2.63 33.21 -5.84
C GLY A 507 1.54 33.61 -6.83
N ALA A 508 1.86 34.28 -7.93
CA ALA A 508 0.90 34.71 -8.95
C ALA A 508 0.80 33.69 -10.11
N SER A 509 -0.37 33.13 -10.35
CA SER A 509 -0.65 32.11 -11.38
C SER A 509 -0.17 32.48 -12.79
N LYS A 510 -0.22 33.79 -13.16
CA LYS A 510 0.29 34.31 -14.44
C LYS A 510 1.78 34.02 -14.67
N THR A 511 2.55 33.78 -13.60
CA THR A 511 3.99 33.56 -13.73
C THR A 511 4.30 32.21 -14.33
N PHE A 512 3.40 31.20 -14.23
CA PHE A 512 3.49 29.96 -14.99
C PHE A 512 3.48 30.22 -16.50
N VAL A 513 2.58 31.10 -16.98
CA VAL A 513 2.53 31.48 -18.40
C VAL A 513 3.83 32.18 -18.83
N THR A 514 4.33 33.12 -18.02
CA THR A 514 5.58 33.82 -18.29
C THR A 514 6.77 32.87 -18.34
N TRP A 515 6.83 31.94 -17.37
CA TRP A 515 7.85 30.91 -17.28
C TRP A 515 7.82 29.99 -18.51
N GLY A 516 6.61 29.49 -18.89
CA GLY A 516 6.43 28.64 -20.05
C GLY A 516 6.74 29.33 -21.38
N ARG A 517 6.39 30.61 -21.53
CA ARG A 517 6.73 31.40 -22.75
C ARG A 517 8.24 31.56 -22.87
N ALA A 518 8.93 31.86 -21.78
CA ALA A 518 10.38 32.02 -21.80
C ALA A 518 11.13 30.76 -22.22
N ARG A 519 10.51 29.59 -22.04
CA ARG A 519 11.08 28.27 -22.36
C ARG A 519 10.45 27.60 -23.59
N SER A 520 9.56 28.29 -24.30
CA SER A 520 8.77 27.71 -25.41
C SER A 520 7.93 26.48 -24.99
N GLN A 521 7.46 26.48 -23.75
CA GLN A 521 6.70 25.41 -23.12
C GLN A 521 5.25 25.81 -22.81
N PHE A 522 4.77 26.94 -23.32
CA PHE A 522 3.38 27.40 -23.15
C PHE A 522 2.52 27.05 -24.37
N LEU A 523 1.46 26.32 -24.14
CA LEU A 523 0.43 25.94 -25.11
C LEU A 523 -0.79 26.83 -24.91
N GLN A 524 -1.00 27.78 -25.83
CA GLN A 524 -2.03 28.79 -25.70
C GLN A 524 -3.41 28.26 -26.08
N GLY A 525 -4.40 28.52 -25.21
CA GLY A 525 -5.82 28.33 -25.45
C GLY A 525 -6.34 26.92 -25.10
N MET A 526 -7.67 26.81 -24.97
CA MET A 526 -8.38 25.60 -24.57
C MET A 526 -8.39 24.49 -25.63
N ARG A 527 -7.97 24.78 -26.87
CA ARG A 527 -7.90 23.79 -27.95
C ARG A 527 -6.55 23.09 -28.03
N SER A 528 -5.57 23.59 -27.30
CA SER A 528 -4.28 22.92 -27.16
C SER A 528 -4.45 21.56 -26.54
N THR A 529 -3.62 20.61 -26.93
CA THR A 529 -3.64 19.27 -26.34
C THR A 529 -2.85 19.28 -25.04
N PRO A 530 -3.50 19.23 -23.86
CA PRO A 530 -2.81 19.11 -22.59
C PRO A 530 -2.12 17.75 -22.49
N ALA A 531 -1.13 17.66 -21.61
CA ALA A 531 -0.58 16.40 -21.18
C ALA A 531 -0.59 16.34 -19.66
N VAL A 532 -0.54 15.12 -19.14
CA VAL A 532 -0.35 14.87 -17.72
C VAL A 532 0.95 15.54 -17.25
N GLY A 533 0.93 16.16 -16.08
CA GLY A 533 2.03 16.95 -15.53
C GLY A 533 2.03 18.44 -15.95
N ASP A 534 1.25 18.82 -16.96
CA ASP A 534 1.14 20.24 -17.35
C ASP A 534 0.46 21.05 -16.22
N ALA A 535 0.87 22.30 -16.07
CA ALA A 535 0.10 23.26 -15.29
C ALA A 535 -0.98 23.88 -16.18
N VAL A 536 -2.24 23.77 -15.80
CA VAL A 536 -3.36 24.45 -16.45
C VAL A 536 -3.59 25.80 -15.78
N VAL A 537 -3.69 26.86 -16.57
CA VAL A 537 -3.85 28.25 -16.07
C VAL A 537 -5.16 28.82 -16.56
N TRP A 538 -5.95 29.36 -15.64
CA TRP A 538 -7.14 30.17 -15.91
C TRP A 538 -6.82 31.66 -15.83
N GLY A 539 -7.51 32.47 -16.63
CA GLY A 539 -7.32 33.91 -16.60
C GLY A 539 -7.56 34.59 -17.94
N VAL A 540 -6.86 35.71 -18.17
CA VAL A 540 -6.91 36.52 -19.36
C VAL A 540 -5.50 36.74 -19.91
N LEU A 541 -5.34 36.65 -21.23
CA LEU A 541 -4.02 36.80 -21.88
C LEU A 541 -3.62 38.25 -22.17
N ASN A 542 -4.58 39.14 -22.30
CA ASN A 542 -4.27 40.56 -22.62
C ASN A 542 -5.25 41.50 -21.91
N PRO A 543 -4.82 42.26 -20.87
CA PRO A 543 -3.50 42.13 -20.23
C PRO A 543 -3.36 40.77 -19.55
N LEU A 544 -2.13 40.26 -19.38
CA LEU A 544 -1.89 38.96 -18.78
C LEU A 544 -2.30 38.99 -17.29
N TRP A 545 -3.35 38.22 -16.99
CA TRP A 545 -3.90 37.99 -15.66
C TRP A 545 -4.09 36.51 -15.45
N GLY A 546 -3.66 35.96 -14.31
CA GLY A 546 -3.92 34.58 -13.91
C GLY A 546 -4.86 34.53 -12.72
N ALA A 547 -6.01 33.93 -12.90
CA ALA A 547 -7.01 33.74 -11.85
C ALA A 547 -6.74 32.51 -10.98
N HIS A 548 -6.29 31.45 -11.62
CA HIS A 548 -6.04 30.17 -10.94
C HIS A 548 -5.02 29.33 -11.71
N VAL A 549 -4.41 28.34 -11.02
CA VAL A 549 -3.53 27.33 -11.62
C VAL A 549 -3.68 26.01 -10.88
N GLY A 550 -3.61 24.90 -11.62
CA GLY A 550 -3.60 23.53 -11.08
C GLY A 550 -2.73 22.62 -11.95
N ILE A 551 -2.52 21.41 -11.50
CA ILE A 551 -1.71 20.38 -12.17
C ILE A 551 -2.64 19.38 -12.86
N VAL A 552 -2.44 19.14 -14.15
CA VAL A 552 -3.16 18.11 -14.91
C VAL A 552 -2.63 16.75 -14.48
N ILE A 553 -3.49 15.94 -13.89
CA ILE A 553 -3.17 14.60 -13.41
C ILE A 553 -3.74 13.52 -14.33
N GLY A 554 -4.70 13.85 -15.17
CA GLY A 554 -5.32 12.92 -16.11
C GLY A 554 -5.77 13.60 -17.38
N VAL A 555 -5.70 12.87 -18.51
CA VAL A 555 -6.20 13.29 -19.81
C VAL A 555 -6.96 12.14 -20.46
N ARG A 556 -8.23 12.36 -20.79
CA ARG A 556 -9.08 11.38 -21.47
C ARG A 556 -9.76 11.99 -22.69
N GLY A 557 -9.19 11.77 -23.85
CA GLY A 557 -9.64 12.43 -25.07
C GLY A 557 -9.50 13.94 -24.99
N ARG A 558 -10.61 14.68 -24.76
CA ARG A 558 -10.62 16.15 -24.60
C ARG A 558 -10.85 16.58 -23.16
N GLU A 559 -11.08 15.67 -22.26
CA GLU A 559 -11.31 15.93 -20.84
C GLU A 559 -9.98 15.89 -20.10
N ILE A 560 -9.86 16.72 -19.07
CA ILE A 560 -8.72 16.74 -18.16
C ILE A 560 -9.19 16.58 -16.73
N ASP A 561 -8.36 16.00 -15.91
CA ASP A 561 -8.46 15.97 -14.46
C ASP A 561 -7.34 16.78 -13.85
N VAL A 562 -7.64 17.54 -12.80
CA VAL A 562 -6.74 18.56 -12.26
C VAL A 562 -6.75 18.54 -10.74
N VAL A 563 -5.56 18.52 -10.14
CA VAL A 563 -5.37 18.81 -8.72
C VAL A 563 -4.90 20.25 -8.56
N SER A 564 -5.58 21.03 -7.71
CA SER A 564 -5.20 22.41 -7.43
C SER A 564 -5.30 22.76 -5.96
N GLY A 565 -4.39 23.61 -5.50
CA GLY A 565 -4.42 24.22 -4.19
C GLY A 565 -5.35 25.44 -4.13
N ASN A 566 -5.71 25.87 -2.94
CA ASN A 566 -6.64 26.98 -2.69
C ASN A 566 -7.95 26.81 -3.47
N SER A 567 -8.50 25.62 -3.41
CA SER A 567 -9.63 25.19 -4.23
C SER A 567 -10.59 24.35 -3.37
N GLY A 568 -11.76 23.98 -3.92
CA GLY A 568 -12.69 23.10 -3.25
C GLY A 568 -14.07 23.13 -3.89
N PRO A 569 -14.92 22.13 -3.60
CA PRO A 569 -16.28 22.03 -4.10
C PRO A 569 -17.25 23.03 -3.44
N TYR A 570 -16.81 23.72 -2.41
CA TYR A 570 -17.61 24.66 -1.60
C TYR A 570 -17.08 26.08 -1.77
N ALA A 571 -17.89 27.09 -1.44
CA ALA A 571 -17.57 28.49 -1.60
C ALA A 571 -16.32 29.00 -0.84
N VAL A 572 -15.66 28.13 -0.07
CA VAL A 572 -14.45 28.43 0.68
C VAL A 572 -13.30 27.65 0.03
N ALA A 573 -12.44 28.37 -0.68
CA ALA A 573 -11.21 27.83 -1.26
C ALA A 573 -10.19 27.64 -0.12
N SER A 574 -10.10 26.42 0.44
CA SER A 574 -9.26 26.12 1.60
C SER A 574 -8.55 24.77 1.47
N ALA A 575 -8.70 24.11 0.32
CA ALA A 575 -8.27 22.72 0.17
C ALA A 575 -7.31 22.55 -1.02
N VAL A 576 -6.52 21.47 -0.95
CA VAL A 576 -6.05 20.79 -2.16
C VAL A 576 -7.21 19.93 -2.64
N TRP A 577 -7.61 20.13 -3.89
CA TRP A 577 -8.82 19.52 -4.44
C TRP A 577 -8.58 18.99 -5.85
N GLU A 578 -9.09 17.80 -6.11
CA GLU A 578 -9.13 17.16 -7.42
C GLU A 578 -10.49 17.40 -8.07
N SER A 579 -10.47 17.85 -9.31
CA SER A 579 -11.68 18.28 -10.03
C SER A 579 -12.56 17.14 -10.55
N GLY A 580 -11.99 15.95 -10.72
CA GLY A 580 -12.53 14.94 -11.63
C GLY A 580 -12.45 15.41 -13.10
N TYR A 581 -12.73 14.51 -14.06
CA TYR A 581 -12.61 14.84 -15.48
C TYR A 581 -13.68 15.84 -15.94
N PHE A 582 -13.23 16.88 -16.62
CA PHE A 582 -14.08 17.91 -17.23
C PHE A 582 -13.56 18.35 -18.60
N LEU A 583 -14.44 18.88 -19.42
CA LEU A 583 -14.04 19.54 -20.66
C LEU A 583 -13.45 20.94 -20.35
N PRO A 584 -12.24 21.29 -20.80
CA PRO A 584 -11.61 22.57 -20.49
C PRO A 584 -12.46 23.81 -20.79
N LYS A 585 -13.35 23.72 -21.78
CA LYS A 585 -14.26 24.82 -22.16
C LYS A 585 -15.46 25.04 -21.20
N THR A 586 -15.72 24.08 -20.29
CA THR A 586 -16.90 24.11 -19.43
C THR A 586 -16.61 24.57 -18.01
N GLN A 587 -15.35 24.67 -17.63
CA GLN A 587 -14.95 25.06 -16.27
C GLN A 587 -14.25 26.42 -16.26
N LEU A 588 -14.78 27.30 -15.45
CA LEU A 588 -14.21 28.61 -15.18
C LEU A 588 -13.66 28.64 -13.75
N ALA A 589 -12.55 29.35 -13.53
CA ALA A 589 -12.07 29.68 -12.20
C ALA A 589 -12.21 31.19 -11.97
N GLN A 590 -12.94 31.58 -10.94
CA GLN A 590 -13.27 32.97 -10.63
C GLN A 590 -13.95 33.73 -11.83
N GLY A 591 -14.67 32.96 -12.67
CA GLY A 591 -15.28 33.52 -13.89
C GLY A 591 -14.38 33.55 -15.13
N ASP A 592 -13.11 33.23 -15.00
CA ASP A 592 -12.14 33.26 -16.11
C ASP A 592 -11.95 31.89 -16.76
N PRO A 593 -11.77 31.86 -18.11
CA PRO A 593 -11.54 30.61 -18.85
C PRO A 593 -10.08 30.14 -18.72
N ILE A 594 -9.83 28.90 -19.13
CA ILE A 594 -8.47 28.40 -19.32
C ILE A 594 -7.80 29.17 -20.43
N ILE A 595 -6.66 29.79 -20.14
CA ILE A 595 -5.84 30.52 -21.12
C ILE A 595 -4.76 29.67 -21.78
N GLY A 596 -4.45 28.52 -21.19
CA GLY A 596 -3.51 27.56 -21.75
C GLY A 596 -2.93 26.60 -20.74
N PHE A 597 -1.96 25.84 -21.24
CA PHE A 597 -1.23 24.83 -20.49
C PHE A 597 0.27 25.11 -20.53
N VAL A 598 0.96 24.85 -19.45
CA VAL A 598 2.42 25.01 -19.35
C VAL A 598 3.04 23.66 -19.11
N SER A 599 3.90 23.21 -20.01
CA SER A 599 4.58 21.93 -19.89
C SER A 599 5.80 22.04 -18.97
N PRO A 600 6.00 21.09 -18.02
CA PRO A 600 7.23 21.05 -17.21
C PRO A 600 8.45 20.57 -18.00
N VAL A 601 8.24 20.04 -19.21
CA VAL A 601 9.28 19.53 -20.12
C VAL A 601 9.25 20.21 -21.48
N PRO A 602 10.35 20.19 -22.26
CA PRO A 602 10.34 20.69 -23.62
C PRO A 602 9.21 20.07 -24.46
N LEU A 603 8.50 20.90 -25.21
CA LEU A 603 7.40 20.42 -26.04
C LEU A 603 7.93 19.61 -27.23
N PRO A 604 7.45 18.38 -27.47
CA PRO A 604 7.76 17.67 -28.71
C PRO A 604 7.16 18.41 -29.92
N ALA A 605 7.78 18.26 -31.08
CA ALA A 605 7.38 18.95 -32.31
C ALA A 605 5.88 18.76 -32.66
N SER A 606 5.33 17.58 -32.36
CA SER A 606 3.91 17.26 -32.56
C SER A 606 2.97 18.09 -31.69
N ARG A 607 3.37 18.47 -30.47
CA ARG A 607 2.60 19.34 -29.58
C ARG A 607 2.82 20.82 -29.88
N ALA A 608 4.04 21.20 -30.26
CA ALA A 608 4.39 22.58 -30.63
C ALA A 608 3.74 23.03 -31.92
N ALA A 609 3.47 22.12 -32.86
CA ALA A 609 2.89 22.41 -34.18
C ALA A 609 1.36 22.54 -34.17
N ALA A 610 0.67 22.36 -33.02
CA ALA A 610 -0.76 22.63 -32.95
C ALA A 610 -1.04 24.10 -33.33
N PRO A 611 -2.01 24.42 -34.22
CA PRO A 611 -2.20 25.77 -34.76
C PRO A 611 -2.46 26.74 -33.61
N GLN A 612 -1.60 27.74 -33.51
CA GLN A 612 -1.77 28.91 -32.66
C GLN A 612 -2.99 29.68 -33.18
N ILE A 613 -4.14 29.58 -32.49
CA ILE A 613 -5.33 30.34 -32.91
C ILE A 613 -5.11 31.81 -32.55
N PRO A 614 -5.36 32.75 -33.49
CA PRO A 614 -5.24 34.17 -33.22
C PRO A 614 -6.06 34.59 -31.99
N SER A 615 -5.49 35.44 -31.16
CA SER A 615 -6.01 35.91 -29.87
C SER A 615 -7.14 36.96 -30.00
N VAL A 616 -8.01 36.85 -30.99
CA VAL A 616 -9.10 37.80 -31.18
C VAL A 616 -10.44 37.10 -30.94
N TRP A 617 -10.89 37.13 -29.71
CA TRP A 617 -12.29 36.89 -29.38
C TRP A 617 -13.00 38.23 -29.25
N PRO A 618 -14.11 38.48 -29.98
CA PRO A 618 -14.89 39.69 -29.77
C PRO A 618 -15.52 39.66 -28.36
N ARG A 619 -15.43 40.78 -27.66
CA ARG A 619 -15.98 41.00 -26.31
C ARG A 619 -17.52 41.01 -26.24
N SER A 620 -18.24 40.43 -27.19
CA SER A 620 -19.70 40.49 -27.23
C SER A 620 -20.32 39.11 -27.49
N ALA A 621 -20.30 38.28 -26.48
CA ALA A 621 -21.32 37.26 -26.31
C ALA A 621 -21.48 37.06 -24.80
N SER A 622 -22.55 37.59 -24.24
CA SER A 622 -23.03 37.28 -22.92
C SER A 622 -23.34 35.78 -22.88
N TRP A 623 -22.46 35.02 -22.27
CA TRP A 623 -22.70 33.62 -22.00
C TRP A 623 -23.68 33.53 -20.82
N PRO A 624 -24.68 32.67 -20.86
CA PRO A 624 -25.53 32.44 -19.71
C PRO A 624 -24.66 31.88 -18.57
N VAL A 625 -24.66 32.59 -17.45
CA VAL A 625 -24.14 32.11 -16.19
C VAL A 625 -24.95 30.85 -15.85
N VAL A 626 -24.37 29.68 -16.04
CA VAL A 626 -24.90 28.47 -15.45
C VAL A 626 -24.54 28.55 -13.97
N GLN A 627 -25.41 29.18 -13.19
CA GLN A 627 -25.43 28.96 -11.75
C GLN A 627 -25.58 27.46 -11.55
N GLY A 628 -24.61 26.84 -10.90
CA GLY A 628 -24.65 25.45 -10.53
C GLY A 628 -25.83 25.19 -9.56
N ALA A 629 -27.02 24.97 -10.16
CA ALA A 629 -28.15 24.39 -9.47
C ALA A 629 -28.08 22.89 -9.71
N GLY A 630 -27.58 22.17 -8.75
CA GLY A 630 -27.52 20.72 -8.75
C GLY A 630 -27.12 20.20 -7.40
N GLY A 631 -27.83 20.62 -6.35
CA GLY A 631 -27.78 19.92 -5.08
C GLY A 631 -28.24 18.48 -5.29
N LEU A 632 -27.32 17.54 -5.11
CA LEU A 632 -27.69 16.13 -4.97
C LEU A 632 -28.57 15.98 -3.72
N PRO A 633 -29.68 15.24 -3.77
CA PRO A 633 -30.52 15.02 -2.60
C PRO A 633 -29.74 14.24 -1.54
N ALA A 634 -29.84 14.69 -0.31
CA ALA A 634 -29.30 13.99 0.85
C ALA A 634 -29.83 12.55 0.91
N PRO A 635 -29.02 11.57 1.31
CA PRO A 635 -29.51 10.22 1.54
C PRO A 635 -30.52 10.25 2.68
N ARG A 636 -31.72 9.75 2.43
CA ARG A 636 -32.72 9.49 3.46
C ARG A 636 -32.30 8.25 4.25
N GLY A 637 -32.29 8.39 5.54
CA GLY A 637 -32.37 7.53 6.69
C GLY A 637 -32.00 6.06 6.59
#